data_b182c9ac356518a93e6e06ce9c3522ea
#
_entry.id   b182c9ac356518a93e6e06ce9c3522ea
#
_cell.length_a   1.000
_cell.length_b   1.000
_cell.length_c   1.000
_cell.angle_alpha   90.00
_cell.angle_beta   90.00
_cell.angle_gamma   90.00
#
_symmetry.space_group_name_H-M   'P 1'
#
loop_
_entity.id
_entity.type
_entity.pdbx_description
1 polymer ?
#
loop_
_entity_poly.entity_id
_entity_poly.type
_entity_poly.pdbx_seq_one_letter_code
_entity_poly.pdbx_strand_id
1 'polypeptide(L)'
;MDRSDLLKALHLETFIALDFETTGLEVEVDRVMEVAAILFKDGVPEDRFTTLINPGIPIPKFIEEITGITNEMVADAPAENKILDNLFEFIGDYPLVAHNMPFDFSFLQEMALRHQKELSDRKLYDTLTLSRALLFFQPTHNLTAVSDYFGLSTEGAHRAEYDTENCGKIFVNFIEEAASYNLDLISRIVAMLKPFQVHNKELFIDIANALTQTGDLKNGLIQSKIPKPENTNIFIHEGKNDIKSMNSEEVFGPNGFLSQSYDNYEDRPSQVTYSQFIDGIITSPGGIGVVEAGTGLGKSMAYLFPVIKSNISNPDDGPTIVSCYTKHLQDQLFNKDLPQLTQAINAPVQAVVLKGRNNYICKSRLNWLIGSVDKILSAEEAMYLVPLMVWLEWTQTGDMDECPGFTNGFTFRLMALVQSEPGFCTSPICARNNGCFFGPLRKMVYSANLIVVNHALLVSEAKARVEAGEGMGFLPEHKSVIIDEAHNVAQVAYRQLTTVLDQRSLGYFLDRIDPEHSHSGRWNNQLKSLGALHPDFERLRNELGGAIKRCRESMKIFFEKLVGNSLHRFDPEAKYSTKLIIENLAEEFGPLEGDIEQVNRGFHGARNQVRRLREALLDIDETREDFLELHQLFDRGEGLMTDSLLLIQALTTNQDNDWVYWYEGSFKNIRGQTQLILMVQGAPVDIGPDLSSGLFKELDHSILTSATLRIDASFDYFLQRTGLNGVEFDDLKTAVFESPFHFNEQVTYYQYSGTDGQTPDALANMIYYCHQRYNKRMMVLFTSRAQLESTYQLLQRQAGGRGLPIFAQKRQSSRTGLVRGMHQSANGILLGTNAFWEGVDLPGELLEILIIVKMPFNVPTEPLVKAYGNLIQSQGGNSFMDYALPESVIRFRQGFGRLIRTSYDEGIFIVMDDRVVNKRYGIAFSEAIPVDMTVFSSVDELN
;
A
#
# COMPACT_ATOMS: atom_id res chain seq x y z
N MET A 1 -11.46 -33.12 -19.69
CA MET A 1 -10.50 -33.10 -20.83
C MET A 1 -9.10 -33.29 -20.28
N ASP A 2 -8.23 -34.06 -20.92
CA ASP A 2 -6.84 -34.11 -20.53
C ASP A 2 -6.01 -32.96 -21.17
N ARG A 3 -4.73 -32.82 -20.79
CA ARG A 3 -3.85 -31.72 -21.25
C ARG A 3 -3.66 -31.72 -22.78
N SER A 4 -3.39 -32.87 -23.37
CA SER A 4 -3.12 -32.96 -24.82
C SER A 4 -4.38 -32.63 -25.63
N ASP A 5 -5.54 -33.09 -25.18
CA ASP A 5 -6.83 -32.77 -25.81
C ASP A 5 -7.17 -31.29 -25.64
N LEU A 6 -6.86 -30.69 -24.47
CA LEU A 6 -7.05 -29.26 -24.24
C LEU A 6 -6.19 -28.42 -25.18
N LEU A 7 -4.88 -28.72 -25.28
CA LEU A 7 -3.98 -27.98 -26.15
C LEU A 7 -4.39 -28.05 -27.62
N LYS A 8 -4.88 -29.23 -28.08
CA LYS A 8 -5.44 -29.38 -29.43
C LYS A 8 -6.69 -28.57 -29.63
N ALA A 9 -7.61 -28.58 -28.66
CA ALA A 9 -8.86 -27.80 -28.74
C ALA A 9 -8.62 -26.29 -28.81
N LEU A 10 -7.47 -25.81 -28.28
CA LEU A 10 -7.09 -24.41 -28.28
C LEU A 10 -6.08 -24.06 -29.40
N HIS A 11 -5.71 -25.00 -30.26
CA HIS A 11 -4.69 -24.84 -31.32
C HIS A 11 -3.34 -24.37 -30.74
N LEU A 12 -2.94 -24.95 -29.60
CA LEU A 12 -1.70 -24.68 -28.85
C LEU A 12 -0.89 -25.97 -28.59
N GLU A 13 -1.13 -27.01 -29.38
CA GLU A 13 -0.33 -28.25 -29.35
C GLU A 13 1.15 -27.99 -29.65
N THR A 14 1.45 -26.92 -30.41
CA THR A 14 2.82 -26.47 -30.69
C THR A 14 2.89 -24.96 -30.54
N PHE A 15 3.86 -24.48 -29.76
CA PHE A 15 4.18 -23.06 -29.59
C PHE A 15 5.66 -22.88 -29.26
N ILE A 16 6.17 -21.66 -29.37
CA ILE A 16 7.56 -21.32 -29.01
C ILE A 16 7.57 -20.37 -27.82
N ALA A 17 8.31 -20.77 -26.78
CA ALA A 17 8.69 -19.84 -25.70
C ALA A 17 9.96 -19.12 -26.15
N LEU A 18 10.03 -17.78 -25.88
CA LEU A 18 11.12 -16.90 -26.30
C LEU A 18 11.54 -16.01 -25.15
N ASP A 19 12.85 -15.76 -25.02
CA ASP A 19 13.42 -14.83 -24.08
C ASP A 19 14.70 -14.23 -24.62
N PHE A 20 14.90 -12.91 -24.38
CA PHE A 20 16.08 -12.17 -24.80
C PHE A 20 16.80 -11.54 -23.61
N GLU A 21 18.12 -11.72 -23.54
CA GLU A 21 18.99 -10.88 -22.73
C GLU A 21 19.53 -9.74 -23.59
N THR A 22 19.46 -8.50 -23.06
CA THR A 22 19.75 -7.28 -23.82
C THR A 22 20.74 -6.37 -23.12
N THR A 23 21.39 -5.48 -23.84
CA THR A 23 22.32 -4.48 -23.27
C THR A 23 21.62 -3.36 -22.50
N GLY A 24 20.28 -3.28 -22.56
CA GLY A 24 19.46 -2.30 -21.88
C GLY A 24 17.98 -2.39 -22.30
N LEU A 25 17.18 -1.38 -22.01
CA LEU A 25 15.73 -1.41 -22.18
C LEU A 25 15.22 -0.63 -23.40
N GLU A 26 16.08 0.14 -24.07
CA GLU A 26 15.70 1.03 -25.19
C GLU A 26 15.95 0.31 -26.52
N VAL A 27 14.90 -0.19 -27.12
CA VAL A 27 14.92 -1.04 -28.33
C VAL A 27 15.70 -0.45 -29.51
N GLU A 28 15.62 0.89 -29.70
CA GLU A 28 16.31 1.60 -30.79
C GLU A 28 17.83 1.66 -30.58
N VAL A 29 18.27 1.71 -29.30
CA VAL A 29 19.68 1.93 -28.91
C VAL A 29 20.35 0.63 -28.48
N ASP A 30 19.65 -0.16 -27.66
CA ASP A 30 20.15 -1.38 -27.07
C ASP A 30 20.11 -2.57 -28.05
N ARG A 31 20.82 -3.63 -27.72
CA ARG A 31 21.01 -4.81 -28.58
C ARG A 31 20.80 -6.09 -27.78
N VAL A 32 20.35 -7.11 -28.49
CA VAL A 32 20.27 -8.47 -27.96
C VAL A 32 21.68 -9.08 -27.84
N MET A 33 21.97 -9.71 -26.73
CA MET A 33 23.25 -10.37 -26.45
C MET A 33 23.10 -11.89 -26.15
N GLU A 34 21.91 -12.37 -25.85
CA GLU A 34 21.56 -13.80 -25.81
C GLU A 34 20.10 -13.96 -26.28
N VAL A 35 19.84 -15.04 -27.03
CA VAL A 35 18.51 -15.46 -27.41
C VAL A 35 18.29 -16.90 -27.01
N ALA A 36 17.15 -17.20 -26.42
CA ALA A 36 16.65 -18.55 -26.28
C ALA A 36 15.24 -18.67 -26.86
N ALA A 37 15.04 -19.66 -27.71
CA ALA A 37 13.74 -20.05 -28.23
C ALA A 37 13.58 -21.56 -28.05
N ILE A 38 12.47 -21.98 -27.41
CA ILE A 38 12.22 -23.39 -27.11
C ILE A 38 10.88 -23.79 -27.72
N LEU A 39 10.91 -24.81 -28.55
CA LEU A 39 9.71 -25.40 -29.13
C LEU A 39 9.03 -26.31 -28.10
N PHE A 40 7.79 -26.00 -27.77
CA PHE A 40 6.94 -26.86 -26.95
C PHE A 40 5.97 -27.61 -27.85
N LYS A 41 5.85 -28.91 -27.60
CA LYS A 41 4.90 -29.79 -28.25
C LYS A 41 4.13 -30.61 -27.22
N ASP A 42 2.81 -30.60 -27.31
CA ASP A 42 1.93 -31.22 -26.32
C ASP A 42 2.25 -30.79 -24.86
N GLY A 43 2.76 -29.57 -24.69
CA GLY A 43 3.07 -28.96 -23.39
C GLY A 43 4.42 -29.36 -22.79
N VAL A 44 5.30 -30.01 -23.55
CA VAL A 44 6.66 -30.38 -23.14
C VAL A 44 7.69 -29.78 -24.11
N PRO A 45 8.92 -29.40 -23.62
CA PRO A 45 9.96 -28.88 -24.49
C PRO A 45 10.47 -30.00 -25.39
N GLU A 46 10.56 -29.76 -26.71
CA GLU A 46 11.00 -30.74 -27.73
C GLU A 46 12.30 -30.34 -28.41
N ASP A 47 12.44 -29.06 -28.79
CA ASP A 47 13.64 -28.56 -29.48
C ASP A 47 14.03 -27.17 -28.98
N ARG A 48 15.30 -26.78 -29.19
CA ARG A 48 15.87 -25.55 -28.62
C ARG A 48 16.77 -24.84 -29.62
N PHE A 49 16.64 -23.52 -29.65
CA PHE A 49 17.57 -22.61 -30.32
C PHE A 49 18.12 -21.64 -29.28
N THR A 50 19.36 -21.80 -28.86
CA THR A 50 19.98 -20.91 -27.86
C THR A 50 21.35 -20.48 -28.35
N THR A 51 21.62 -19.15 -28.33
CA THR A 51 22.95 -18.67 -28.75
C THR A 51 23.23 -17.29 -28.11
N LEU A 52 24.50 -17.07 -27.75
CA LEU A 52 25.03 -15.74 -27.50
C LEU A 52 25.14 -14.98 -28.82
N ILE A 53 24.99 -13.67 -28.76
CA ILE A 53 25.06 -12.75 -29.89
C ILE A 53 26.05 -11.64 -29.54
N ASN A 54 26.96 -11.33 -30.48
CA ASN A 54 27.79 -10.15 -30.35
C ASN A 54 26.93 -8.89 -30.61
N PRO A 55 26.63 -8.04 -29.58
CA PRO A 55 25.76 -6.90 -29.74
C PRO A 55 26.41 -5.77 -30.59
N GLY A 56 27.71 -5.82 -30.83
CA GLY A 56 28.45 -4.76 -31.53
C GLY A 56 28.62 -3.46 -30.76
N ILE A 57 28.12 -3.41 -29.53
CA ILE A 57 28.28 -2.30 -28.58
C ILE A 57 28.71 -2.87 -27.22
N PRO A 58 29.42 -2.08 -26.39
CA PRO A 58 29.82 -2.54 -25.06
C PRO A 58 28.60 -2.85 -24.18
N ILE A 59 28.66 -3.98 -23.48
CA ILE A 59 27.65 -4.34 -22.47
C ILE A 59 27.90 -3.47 -21.22
N PRO A 60 26.90 -2.68 -20.77
CA PRO A 60 27.03 -1.90 -19.56
C PRO A 60 27.30 -2.80 -18.34
N LYS A 61 28.19 -2.36 -17.46
CA LYS A 61 28.64 -3.17 -16.32
C LYS A 61 27.49 -3.65 -15.41
N PHE A 62 26.45 -2.85 -15.26
CA PHE A 62 25.27 -3.23 -14.45
C PHE A 62 24.44 -4.34 -15.14
N ILE A 63 24.48 -4.44 -16.48
CA ILE A 63 23.83 -5.52 -17.23
C ILE A 63 24.64 -6.82 -17.08
N GLU A 64 25.97 -6.73 -17.17
CA GLU A 64 26.85 -7.89 -16.90
C GLU A 64 26.59 -8.47 -15.49
N GLU A 65 26.35 -7.59 -14.50
CA GLU A 65 26.06 -7.99 -13.12
C GLU A 65 24.69 -8.67 -12.97
N ILE A 66 23.71 -8.31 -13.80
CA ILE A 66 22.34 -8.88 -13.74
C ILE A 66 22.28 -10.20 -14.49
N THR A 67 22.82 -10.24 -15.72
CA THR A 67 22.68 -11.39 -16.63
C THR A 67 23.82 -12.39 -16.51
N GLY A 68 24.97 -11.97 -15.94
CA GLY A 68 26.21 -12.73 -15.92
C GLY A 68 26.90 -12.85 -17.29
N ILE A 69 26.38 -12.14 -18.32
CA ILE A 69 26.97 -12.15 -19.67
C ILE A 69 27.97 -11.00 -19.77
N THR A 70 29.26 -11.36 -19.97
CA THR A 70 30.33 -10.36 -20.02
C THR A 70 30.70 -10.01 -21.48
N ASN A 71 31.40 -8.90 -21.66
CA ASN A 71 31.91 -8.48 -22.96
C ASN A 71 32.84 -9.54 -23.58
N GLU A 72 33.61 -10.28 -22.75
CA GLU A 72 34.49 -11.37 -23.24
C GLU A 72 33.67 -12.54 -23.76
N MET A 73 32.55 -12.89 -23.11
CA MET A 73 31.71 -14.02 -23.55
C MET A 73 31.09 -13.81 -24.92
N VAL A 74 30.74 -12.56 -25.26
CA VAL A 74 30.09 -12.24 -26.55
C VAL A 74 31.09 -11.82 -27.62
N ALA A 75 32.36 -11.63 -27.30
CA ALA A 75 33.36 -11.13 -28.25
C ALA A 75 33.48 -11.98 -29.53
N ASP A 76 33.48 -13.31 -29.36
CA ASP A 76 33.57 -14.28 -30.46
C ASP A 76 32.20 -14.84 -30.90
N ALA A 77 31.10 -14.35 -30.30
CA ALA A 77 29.76 -14.77 -30.67
C ALA A 77 29.36 -14.27 -32.08
N PRO A 78 28.44 -14.96 -32.77
CA PRO A 78 27.99 -14.52 -34.09
C PRO A 78 27.27 -13.15 -33.97
N ALA A 79 27.45 -12.30 -35.00
CA ALA A 79 26.68 -11.07 -35.09
C ALA A 79 25.23 -11.40 -35.43
N GLU A 80 24.32 -10.46 -35.05
CA GLU A 80 22.87 -10.56 -35.17
C GLU A 80 22.38 -11.05 -36.55
N ASN A 81 22.97 -10.50 -37.64
CA ASN A 81 22.62 -10.86 -39.02
C ASN A 81 22.93 -12.32 -39.41
N LYS A 82 23.78 -12.97 -38.68
CA LYS A 82 24.15 -14.37 -38.98
C LYS A 82 23.23 -15.40 -38.33
N ILE A 83 22.51 -14.97 -37.29
CA ILE A 83 21.65 -15.90 -36.56
C ILE A 83 20.18 -15.73 -36.95
N LEU A 84 19.79 -14.55 -37.51
CA LEU A 84 18.40 -14.19 -37.77
C LEU A 84 17.68 -15.18 -38.68
N ASP A 85 18.30 -15.63 -39.76
CA ASP A 85 17.66 -16.57 -40.70
C ASP A 85 17.36 -17.90 -39.99
N ASN A 86 18.30 -18.41 -39.19
CA ASN A 86 18.10 -19.65 -38.44
C ASN A 86 17.07 -19.47 -37.32
N LEU A 87 17.06 -18.31 -36.65
CA LEU A 87 16.05 -17.98 -35.64
C LEU A 87 14.65 -17.91 -36.27
N PHE A 88 14.50 -17.25 -37.40
CA PHE A 88 13.24 -17.11 -38.10
C PHE A 88 12.74 -18.45 -38.68
N GLU A 89 13.64 -19.29 -39.16
CA GLU A 89 13.29 -20.65 -39.55
C GLU A 89 12.82 -21.47 -38.37
N PHE A 90 13.47 -21.33 -37.20
CA PHE A 90 13.12 -22.07 -35.98
C PHE A 90 11.76 -21.62 -35.45
N ILE A 91 11.52 -20.30 -35.33
CA ILE A 91 10.25 -19.78 -34.81
C ILE A 91 9.08 -19.97 -35.81
N GLY A 92 9.35 -20.15 -37.12
CA GLY A 92 8.34 -20.37 -38.15
C GLY A 92 7.13 -19.43 -38.03
N ASP A 93 5.92 -19.99 -38.16
CA ASP A 93 4.65 -19.29 -37.94
C ASP A 93 3.98 -19.67 -36.61
N TYR A 94 4.72 -20.31 -35.71
CA TYR A 94 4.19 -20.75 -34.41
C TYR A 94 3.79 -19.58 -33.50
N PRO A 95 2.80 -19.77 -32.62
CA PRO A 95 2.52 -18.83 -31.54
C PRO A 95 3.75 -18.60 -30.68
N LEU A 96 3.99 -17.32 -30.27
CA LEU A 96 5.08 -16.97 -29.39
C LEU A 96 4.59 -16.68 -27.98
N VAL A 97 5.40 -17.11 -27.00
CA VAL A 97 5.14 -16.93 -25.55
C VAL A 97 6.37 -16.32 -24.92
N ALA A 98 6.21 -15.24 -24.16
CA ALA A 98 7.29 -14.68 -23.34
C ALA A 98 6.76 -14.19 -21.99
N HIS A 99 7.68 -13.95 -21.06
CA HIS A 99 7.33 -13.32 -19.78
C HIS A 99 7.59 -11.82 -19.87
N ASN A 100 6.56 -11.03 -20.15
CA ASN A 100 6.57 -9.64 -20.62
C ASN A 100 6.77 -9.56 -22.15
N MET A 101 5.92 -10.26 -22.88
CA MET A 101 5.94 -10.35 -24.35
C MET A 101 6.16 -9.00 -25.10
N PRO A 102 5.62 -7.84 -24.67
CA PRO A 102 5.91 -6.57 -25.33
C PRO A 102 7.39 -6.24 -25.40
N PHE A 103 8.18 -6.61 -24.41
CA PHE A 103 9.63 -6.38 -24.38
C PHE A 103 10.34 -7.24 -25.43
N ASP A 104 10.21 -8.54 -25.35
CA ASP A 104 10.91 -9.47 -26.25
C ASP A 104 10.47 -9.29 -27.69
N PHE A 105 9.18 -9.13 -27.92
CA PHE A 105 8.66 -8.94 -29.27
C PHE A 105 9.11 -7.63 -29.89
N SER A 106 9.27 -6.55 -29.12
CA SER A 106 9.77 -5.28 -29.64
C SER A 106 11.23 -5.38 -30.10
N PHE A 107 12.09 -6.11 -29.36
CA PHE A 107 13.45 -6.40 -29.81
C PHE A 107 13.47 -7.31 -31.04
N LEU A 108 12.62 -8.33 -31.10
CA LEU A 108 12.50 -9.19 -32.30
C LEU A 108 12.08 -8.41 -33.55
N GLN A 109 11.11 -7.49 -33.39
CA GLN A 109 10.66 -6.59 -34.48
C GLN A 109 11.79 -5.66 -34.94
N GLU A 110 12.52 -5.06 -34.00
CA GLU A 110 13.61 -4.16 -34.31
C GLU A 110 14.79 -4.90 -34.99
N MET A 111 15.11 -6.13 -34.55
CA MET A 111 16.08 -6.99 -35.25
C MET A 111 15.64 -7.28 -36.69
N ALA A 112 14.37 -7.63 -36.91
CA ALA A 112 13.81 -7.85 -38.23
C ALA A 112 13.91 -6.57 -39.11
N LEU A 113 13.54 -5.41 -38.56
CA LEU A 113 13.57 -4.12 -39.27
C LEU A 113 15.00 -3.74 -39.68
N ARG A 114 15.98 -3.85 -38.79
CA ARG A 114 17.39 -3.55 -39.08
C ARG A 114 17.96 -4.39 -40.24
N HIS A 115 17.49 -5.63 -40.38
CA HIS A 115 17.95 -6.55 -41.39
C HIS A 115 16.96 -6.73 -42.56
N GLN A 116 15.97 -5.86 -42.68
CA GLN A 116 14.95 -5.85 -43.75
C GLN A 116 14.25 -7.20 -43.94
N LYS A 117 13.95 -7.85 -42.82
CA LYS A 117 13.17 -9.11 -42.75
C LYS A 117 11.74 -8.79 -42.33
N GLU A 118 10.81 -9.60 -42.82
CA GLU A 118 9.41 -9.52 -42.42
C GLU A 118 9.10 -10.61 -41.40
N LEU A 119 8.39 -10.23 -40.31
CA LEU A 119 7.81 -11.17 -39.36
C LEU A 119 6.38 -11.49 -39.80
N SER A 120 6.03 -12.79 -39.84
CA SER A 120 4.66 -13.23 -40.10
C SER A 120 3.74 -12.78 -38.94
N ASP A 121 2.47 -12.48 -39.27
CA ASP A 121 1.44 -12.25 -38.26
C ASP A 121 1.17 -13.53 -37.48
N ARG A 122 1.17 -13.45 -36.16
CA ARG A 122 1.07 -14.63 -35.27
C ARG A 122 0.43 -14.30 -33.95
N LYS A 123 -0.07 -15.32 -33.26
CA LYS A 123 -0.59 -15.17 -31.89
C LYS A 123 0.55 -14.91 -30.91
N LEU A 124 0.37 -13.94 -30.01
CA LEU A 124 1.35 -13.56 -28.99
C LEU A 124 0.73 -13.74 -27.61
N TYR A 125 1.45 -14.41 -26.72
CA TYR A 125 1.03 -14.69 -25.37
C TYR A 125 2.03 -14.15 -24.35
N ASP A 126 1.52 -13.50 -23.30
CA ASP A 126 2.30 -12.87 -22.25
C ASP A 126 1.98 -13.50 -20.90
N THR A 127 2.93 -14.25 -20.36
CA THR A 127 2.78 -14.95 -19.09
C THR A 127 2.79 -14.02 -17.89
N LEU A 128 3.36 -12.80 -17.99
CA LEU A 128 3.30 -11.79 -16.93
C LEU A 128 1.87 -11.29 -16.70
N THR A 129 1.16 -10.92 -17.75
CA THR A 129 -0.24 -10.48 -17.66
C THR A 129 -1.17 -11.63 -17.29
N LEU A 130 -0.93 -12.85 -17.78
CA LEU A 130 -1.65 -14.05 -17.34
C LEU A 130 -1.42 -14.33 -15.85
N SER A 131 -0.18 -14.21 -15.36
CA SER A 131 0.09 -14.43 -13.94
C SER A 131 -0.66 -13.45 -13.04
N ARG A 132 -0.74 -12.18 -13.43
CA ARG A 132 -1.53 -11.16 -12.71
C ARG A 132 -3.02 -11.53 -12.66
N ALA A 133 -3.53 -12.08 -13.74
CA ALA A 133 -4.94 -12.47 -13.84
C ALA A 133 -5.24 -13.75 -13.07
N LEU A 134 -4.47 -14.80 -13.29
CA LEU A 134 -4.78 -16.17 -12.85
C LEU A 134 -4.23 -16.47 -11.45
N LEU A 135 -3.12 -15.80 -11.06
CA LEU A 135 -2.56 -15.79 -9.72
C LEU A 135 -2.82 -14.43 -9.04
N PHE A 136 -4.00 -13.87 -9.18
CA PHE A 136 -4.36 -12.53 -8.73
C PHE A 136 -3.98 -12.22 -7.28
N PHE A 137 -3.88 -13.24 -6.44
CA PHE A 137 -3.55 -13.15 -5.01
C PHE A 137 -2.03 -13.11 -4.72
N GLN A 138 -1.18 -13.37 -5.72
CA GLN A 138 0.27 -13.31 -5.54
C GLN A 138 0.76 -11.86 -5.48
N PRO A 139 1.64 -11.53 -4.51
CA PRO A 139 2.14 -10.16 -4.36
C PRO A 139 3.16 -9.76 -5.43
N THR A 140 3.77 -10.73 -6.13
CA THR A 140 4.76 -10.51 -7.19
C THR A 140 4.52 -11.47 -8.34
N HIS A 141 4.78 -11.00 -9.57
CA HIS A 141 4.51 -11.73 -10.81
C HIS A 141 5.73 -11.81 -11.72
N ASN A 142 6.96 -11.60 -11.20
CA ASN A 142 8.16 -11.86 -11.99
C ASN A 142 8.34 -13.37 -12.21
N LEU A 143 9.12 -13.74 -13.24
CA LEU A 143 9.26 -15.12 -13.69
C LEU A 143 9.73 -16.04 -12.56
N THR A 144 10.71 -15.61 -11.75
CA THR A 144 11.22 -16.38 -10.61
C THR A 144 10.12 -16.69 -9.60
N ALA A 145 9.33 -15.68 -9.17
CA ALA A 145 8.26 -15.87 -8.19
C ALA A 145 7.15 -16.79 -8.69
N VAL A 146 6.85 -16.73 -9.99
CA VAL A 146 5.84 -17.60 -10.61
C VAL A 146 6.40 -19.01 -10.78
N SER A 147 7.71 -19.16 -11.13
CA SER A 147 8.39 -20.45 -11.17
C SER A 147 8.37 -21.14 -9.80
N ASP A 148 8.74 -20.41 -8.74
CA ASP A 148 8.69 -20.91 -7.35
C ASP A 148 7.29 -21.36 -6.95
N TYR A 149 6.27 -20.60 -7.32
CA TYR A 149 4.87 -20.96 -7.03
C TYR A 149 4.48 -22.31 -7.63
N PHE A 150 4.96 -22.60 -8.84
CA PHE A 150 4.71 -23.89 -9.50
C PHE A 150 5.74 -24.96 -9.16
N GLY A 151 6.69 -24.70 -8.25
CA GLY A 151 7.74 -25.65 -7.86
C GLY A 151 8.75 -25.97 -8.98
N LEU A 152 8.93 -25.02 -9.92
CA LEU A 152 9.94 -25.13 -10.98
C LEU A 152 11.31 -24.69 -10.44
N SER A 153 12.39 -25.34 -10.93
CA SER A 153 13.74 -24.96 -10.52
C SER A 153 14.05 -23.52 -10.93
N THR A 154 14.64 -22.77 -10.02
CA THR A 154 15.16 -21.41 -10.26
C THR A 154 16.69 -21.38 -10.25
N GLU A 155 17.36 -22.54 -10.15
CA GLU A 155 18.80 -22.68 -10.35
C GLU A 155 19.12 -22.37 -11.82
N GLY A 156 19.86 -21.30 -12.08
CA GLY A 156 20.15 -20.79 -13.42
C GLY A 156 19.29 -19.62 -13.89
N ALA A 157 18.48 -19.03 -13.01
CA ALA A 157 17.76 -17.80 -13.30
C ALA A 157 18.69 -16.71 -13.84
N HIS A 158 18.19 -15.87 -14.76
CA HIS A 158 18.94 -14.90 -15.58
C HIS A 158 19.88 -15.49 -16.64
N ARG A 159 19.55 -16.70 -17.10
CA ARG A 159 20.07 -17.28 -18.34
C ARG A 159 18.86 -17.57 -19.22
N ALA A 160 18.86 -17.00 -20.42
CA ALA A 160 17.70 -17.03 -21.32
C ALA A 160 17.13 -18.44 -21.55
N GLU A 161 17.96 -19.49 -21.58
CA GLU A 161 17.47 -20.85 -21.78
C GLU A 161 16.57 -21.36 -20.63
N TYR A 162 17.00 -21.15 -19.35
CA TYR A 162 16.22 -21.61 -18.19
C TYR A 162 14.95 -20.79 -18.03
N ASP A 163 15.05 -19.49 -18.23
CA ASP A 163 13.93 -18.58 -18.14
C ASP A 163 12.88 -18.87 -19.23
N THR A 164 13.31 -19.16 -20.45
CA THR A 164 12.47 -19.60 -21.57
C THR A 164 11.76 -20.92 -21.28
N GLU A 165 12.46 -21.93 -20.73
CA GLU A 165 11.84 -23.22 -20.41
C GLU A 165 10.80 -23.07 -19.32
N ASN A 166 11.10 -22.32 -18.25
CA ASN A 166 10.13 -22.04 -17.19
C ASN A 166 8.93 -21.24 -17.71
N CYS A 167 9.16 -20.23 -18.55
CA CYS A 167 8.10 -19.46 -19.20
C CYS A 167 7.13 -20.37 -19.96
N GLY A 168 7.63 -21.29 -20.77
CA GLY A 168 6.79 -22.24 -21.50
C GLY A 168 5.99 -23.19 -20.60
N LYS A 169 6.60 -23.73 -19.53
CA LYS A 169 5.92 -24.57 -18.53
C LYS A 169 4.84 -23.81 -17.78
N ILE A 170 5.12 -22.56 -17.39
CA ILE A 170 4.17 -21.64 -16.74
C ILE A 170 2.98 -21.37 -17.67
N PHE A 171 3.23 -21.13 -18.94
CA PHE A 171 2.18 -20.91 -19.92
C PHE A 171 1.22 -22.09 -20.01
N VAL A 172 1.72 -23.33 -20.02
CA VAL A 172 0.89 -24.54 -20.00
C VAL A 172 0.01 -24.60 -18.75
N ASN A 173 0.56 -24.28 -17.57
CA ASN A 173 -0.21 -24.21 -16.34
C ASN A 173 -1.29 -23.12 -16.40
N PHE A 174 -1.01 -21.98 -17.03
CA PHE A 174 -1.97 -20.90 -17.20
C PHE A 174 -3.06 -21.22 -18.21
N ILE A 175 -2.75 -22.00 -19.26
CA ILE A 175 -3.79 -22.53 -20.17
C ILE A 175 -4.75 -23.43 -19.39
N GLU A 176 -4.24 -24.36 -18.57
CA GLU A 176 -5.07 -25.22 -17.73
C GLU A 176 -5.93 -24.42 -16.76
N GLU A 177 -5.36 -23.42 -16.10
CA GLU A 177 -6.10 -22.57 -15.16
C GLU A 177 -7.19 -21.74 -15.86
N ALA A 178 -6.87 -21.06 -16.96
CA ALA A 178 -7.83 -20.27 -17.71
C ALA A 178 -8.99 -21.14 -18.27
N ALA A 179 -8.66 -22.34 -18.73
CA ALA A 179 -9.65 -23.31 -19.22
C ALA A 179 -10.51 -23.94 -18.10
N SER A 180 -10.17 -23.74 -16.83
CA SER A 180 -10.97 -24.19 -15.69
C SER A 180 -12.17 -23.28 -15.40
N TYR A 181 -12.22 -22.10 -15.99
CA TYR A 181 -13.29 -21.13 -15.76
C TYR A 181 -14.51 -21.41 -16.64
N ASN A 182 -15.68 -20.99 -16.15
CA ASN A 182 -16.93 -21.15 -16.85
C ASN A 182 -17.09 -20.18 -18.04
N LEU A 183 -18.03 -20.49 -18.94
CA LEU A 183 -18.25 -19.69 -20.15
C LEU A 183 -18.68 -18.25 -19.85
N ASP A 184 -19.38 -17.97 -18.74
CA ASP A 184 -19.85 -16.62 -18.40
C ASP A 184 -18.65 -15.71 -18.14
N LEU A 185 -17.72 -16.11 -17.27
CA LEU A 185 -16.50 -15.34 -16.98
C LEU A 185 -15.66 -15.13 -18.25
N ILE A 186 -15.39 -16.21 -18.98
CA ILE A 186 -14.57 -16.13 -20.21
C ILE A 186 -15.22 -15.20 -21.23
N SER A 187 -16.54 -15.29 -21.44
CA SER A 187 -17.26 -14.43 -22.39
C SER A 187 -17.23 -12.96 -21.99
N ARG A 188 -17.33 -12.66 -20.71
CA ARG A 188 -17.20 -11.29 -20.17
C ARG A 188 -15.80 -10.73 -20.41
N ILE A 189 -14.75 -11.53 -20.20
CA ILE A 189 -13.36 -11.14 -20.51
C ILE A 189 -13.20 -10.88 -22.01
N VAL A 190 -13.68 -11.79 -22.86
CA VAL A 190 -13.63 -11.63 -24.32
C VAL A 190 -14.36 -10.37 -24.77
N ALA A 191 -15.58 -10.14 -24.27
CA ALA A 191 -16.38 -8.95 -24.60
C ALA A 191 -15.65 -7.65 -24.21
N MET A 192 -15.01 -7.63 -23.05
CA MET A 192 -14.23 -6.48 -22.56
C MET A 192 -13.00 -6.22 -23.43
N LEU A 193 -12.29 -7.26 -23.86
CA LEU A 193 -11.06 -7.14 -24.64
C LEU A 193 -11.32 -6.99 -26.16
N LYS A 194 -12.57 -7.22 -26.62
CA LYS A 194 -12.92 -7.21 -28.04
C LYS A 194 -12.49 -5.94 -28.80
N PRO A 195 -12.64 -4.71 -28.26
CA PRO A 195 -12.28 -3.49 -28.96
C PRO A 195 -10.76 -3.29 -29.15
N PHE A 196 -9.94 -4.04 -28.41
CA PHE A 196 -8.50 -3.81 -28.31
C PHE A 196 -7.68 -4.89 -29.02
N GLN A 197 -6.49 -4.51 -29.49
CA GLN A 197 -5.45 -5.45 -29.91
C GLN A 197 -4.50 -5.63 -28.71
N VAL A 198 -4.64 -6.74 -28.01
CA VAL A 198 -3.87 -7.06 -26.80
C VAL A 198 -3.42 -8.51 -26.81
N HIS A 199 -2.28 -8.77 -26.16
CA HIS A 199 -1.80 -10.13 -25.96
C HIS A 199 -2.81 -10.95 -25.13
N ASN A 200 -2.76 -12.27 -25.25
CA ASN A 200 -3.63 -13.22 -24.55
C ASN A 200 -5.14 -13.18 -24.92
N LYS A 201 -5.61 -12.20 -25.67
CA LYS A 201 -7.02 -12.13 -26.08
C LYS A 201 -7.46 -13.39 -26.82
N GLU A 202 -6.61 -13.90 -27.72
CA GLU A 202 -6.90 -15.10 -28.52
C GLU A 202 -7.04 -16.34 -27.63
N LEU A 203 -6.29 -16.46 -26.54
CA LEU A 203 -6.44 -17.56 -25.59
C LEU A 203 -7.86 -17.63 -25.02
N PHE A 204 -8.40 -16.48 -24.57
CA PHE A 204 -9.75 -16.43 -24.02
C PHE A 204 -10.83 -16.68 -25.10
N ILE A 205 -10.60 -16.25 -26.34
CA ILE A 205 -11.49 -16.53 -27.47
C ILE A 205 -11.53 -18.03 -27.77
N ASP A 206 -10.35 -18.67 -27.87
CA ASP A 206 -10.25 -20.09 -28.16
C ASP A 206 -10.86 -20.94 -27.04
N ILE A 207 -10.69 -20.55 -25.76
CA ILE A 207 -11.38 -21.21 -24.63
C ILE A 207 -12.89 -21.04 -24.72
N ALA A 208 -13.41 -19.84 -25.05
CA ALA A 208 -14.85 -19.61 -25.21
C ALA A 208 -15.45 -20.49 -26.32
N ASN A 209 -14.73 -20.61 -27.44
CA ASN A 209 -15.13 -21.45 -28.56
C ASN A 209 -15.16 -22.95 -28.16
N ALA A 210 -14.12 -23.43 -27.48
CA ALA A 210 -14.04 -24.81 -27.01
C ALA A 210 -15.16 -25.14 -26.00
N LEU A 211 -15.44 -24.24 -25.04
CA LEU A 211 -16.54 -24.37 -24.08
C LEU A 211 -17.89 -24.41 -24.77
N THR A 212 -18.09 -23.60 -25.80
CA THR A 212 -19.33 -23.59 -26.58
C THR A 212 -19.53 -24.91 -27.33
N GLN A 213 -18.45 -25.51 -27.87
CA GLN A 213 -18.50 -26.79 -28.60
C GLN A 213 -18.78 -27.97 -27.65
N THR A 214 -18.30 -27.97 -26.42
CA THR A 214 -18.56 -29.05 -25.46
C THR A 214 -19.99 -29.03 -24.90
N GLY A 215 -20.70 -27.91 -24.96
CA GLY A 215 -22.06 -27.73 -24.46
C GLY A 215 -22.15 -27.65 -22.91
N ASP A 216 -21.05 -27.75 -22.17
CA ASP A 216 -21.02 -27.55 -20.72
C ASP A 216 -20.72 -26.08 -20.40
N LEU A 217 -21.78 -25.30 -20.23
CA LEU A 217 -21.70 -23.85 -20.06
C LEU A 217 -21.40 -23.43 -18.60
N LYS A 218 -21.57 -24.34 -17.64
CA LYS A 218 -21.44 -24.04 -16.20
C LYS A 218 -20.09 -24.38 -15.61
N ASN A 219 -19.40 -25.35 -16.22
CA ASN A 219 -18.09 -25.78 -15.76
C ASN A 219 -17.01 -25.37 -16.79
N GLY A 220 -15.75 -25.36 -16.36
CA GLY A 220 -14.61 -25.24 -17.28
C GLY A 220 -14.34 -26.55 -18.03
N LEU A 221 -13.44 -26.48 -19.01
CA LEU A 221 -12.97 -27.66 -19.77
C LEU A 221 -12.14 -28.63 -18.90
N ILE A 222 -11.55 -28.13 -17.83
CA ILE A 222 -10.72 -28.84 -16.85
C ILE A 222 -10.98 -28.30 -15.45
N GLN A 223 -10.59 -29.05 -14.42
CA GLN A 223 -10.66 -28.53 -13.03
C GLN A 223 -9.43 -27.68 -12.70
N SER A 224 -9.62 -26.57 -11.98
CA SER A 224 -8.54 -25.76 -11.47
C SER A 224 -7.67 -26.57 -10.48
N LYS A 225 -6.36 -26.42 -10.60
CA LYS A 225 -5.37 -26.97 -9.65
C LYS A 225 -4.82 -25.88 -8.71
N ILE A 226 -5.15 -24.62 -8.93
CA ILE A 226 -4.65 -23.48 -8.17
C ILE A 226 -5.59 -23.20 -6.99
N PRO A 227 -5.15 -23.43 -5.74
CA PRO A 227 -5.95 -23.09 -4.58
C PRO A 227 -6.18 -21.58 -4.50
N LYS A 228 -7.41 -21.17 -4.24
CA LYS A 228 -7.76 -19.76 -4.07
C LYS A 228 -7.86 -19.44 -2.59
N PRO A 229 -7.36 -18.27 -2.14
CA PRO A 229 -7.49 -17.86 -0.75
C PRO A 229 -8.96 -17.60 -0.39
N GLU A 230 -9.36 -18.07 0.77
CA GLU A 230 -10.67 -17.78 1.36
C GLU A 230 -10.50 -16.68 2.40
N ASN A 231 -10.95 -15.48 2.09
CA ASN A 231 -10.90 -14.35 3.01
C ASN A 231 -12.30 -13.99 3.48
N THR A 232 -12.41 -13.50 4.70
CA THR A 232 -13.65 -13.00 5.26
C THR A 232 -13.43 -11.71 6.06
N ASN A 233 -14.39 -10.80 5.98
CA ASN A 233 -14.46 -9.60 6.81
C ASN A 233 -15.37 -9.78 8.03
N ILE A 234 -15.94 -10.97 8.20
CA ILE A 234 -16.91 -11.29 9.24
C ILE A 234 -16.43 -12.56 9.95
N PHE A 235 -16.33 -12.49 11.26
CA PHE A 235 -16.02 -13.63 12.11
C PHE A 235 -17.16 -13.84 13.10
N ILE A 236 -17.74 -15.03 13.09
CA ILE A 236 -18.79 -15.44 14.01
C ILE A 236 -18.36 -16.75 14.68
N HIS A 237 -18.31 -16.74 16.00
CA HIS A 237 -18.09 -17.92 16.80
C HIS A 237 -19.26 -18.10 17.76
N GLU A 238 -19.96 -19.22 17.65
CA GLU A 238 -21.11 -19.59 18.48
C GLU A 238 -20.65 -20.33 19.75
N GLY A 239 -19.81 -19.66 20.55
CA GLY A 239 -19.32 -20.23 21.81
C GLY A 239 -20.44 -20.44 22.83
N LYS A 240 -20.21 -21.37 23.75
CA LYS A 240 -21.21 -21.79 24.76
C LYS A 240 -20.80 -21.46 26.19
N ASN A 241 -19.56 -21.05 26.43
CA ASN A 241 -19.09 -20.74 27.78
C ASN A 241 -19.62 -19.38 28.25
N ASP A 242 -20.07 -19.34 29.47
CA ASP A 242 -20.32 -18.10 30.19
C ASP A 242 -19.00 -17.56 30.73
N ILE A 243 -18.43 -16.58 30.02
CA ILE A 243 -17.13 -15.99 30.39
C ILE A 243 -17.26 -14.78 31.33
N LYS A 244 -18.47 -14.41 31.75
CA LYS A 244 -18.70 -13.24 32.63
C LYS A 244 -17.95 -13.33 33.96
N SER A 245 -17.86 -14.52 34.53
CA SER A 245 -17.14 -14.78 35.79
C SER A 245 -15.67 -15.15 35.59
N MET A 246 -15.24 -15.38 34.34
CA MET A 246 -13.88 -15.79 33.99
C MET A 246 -12.88 -14.69 34.25
N ASN A 247 -11.71 -15.01 34.79
CA ASN A 247 -10.64 -14.05 35.04
C ASN A 247 -9.43 -14.28 34.11
N SER A 248 -8.50 -13.33 34.09
CA SER A 248 -7.34 -13.40 33.20
C SER A 248 -6.38 -14.55 33.51
N GLU A 249 -6.30 -14.98 34.79
CA GLU A 249 -5.46 -16.13 35.19
C GLU A 249 -5.99 -17.45 34.63
N GLU A 250 -7.33 -17.62 34.59
CA GLU A 250 -7.98 -18.78 33.99
C GLU A 250 -7.78 -18.86 32.48
N VAL A 251 -7.53 -17.73 31.82
CA VAL A 251 -7.29 -17.69 30.35
C VAL A 251 -5.81 -17.84 30.03
N PHE A 252 -4.95 -17.02 30.65
CA PHE A 252 -3.55 -16.84 30.30
C PHE A 252 -2.57 -17.51 31.28
N GLY A 253 -3.02 -18.02 32.41
CA GLY A 253 -2.13 -18.66 33.38
C GLY A 253 -1.57 -20.01 32.90
N PRO A 254 -0.61 -20.60 33.64
CA PRO A 254 0.11 -21.80 33.20
C PRO A 254 -0.81 -23.04 33.04
N ASN A 255 -1.97 -23.05 33.65
CA ASN A 255 -3.01 -24.07 33.48
C ASN A 255 -4.30 -23.49 32.87
N GLY A 256 -4.21 -22.34 32.21
CA GLY A 256 -5.34 -21.66 31.65
C GLY A 256 -5.83 -22.25 30.31
N PHE A 257 -6.90 -21.67 29.77
CA PHE A 257 -7.54 -22.17 28.54
C PHE A 257 -6.59 -22.15 27.35
N LEU A 258 -5.71 -21.12 27.21
CA LEU A 258 -4.76 -21.07 26.12
C LEU A 258 -3.67 -22.13 26.23
N SER A 259 -3.15 -22.41 27.45
CA SER A 259 -2.14 -23.43 27.64
C SER A 259 -2.68 -24.86 27.40
N GLN A 260 -3.98 -25.07 27.60
CA GLN A 260 -4.65 -26.32 27.27
C GLN A 260 -4.97 -26.48 25.79
N SER A 261 -5.04 -25.37 25.04
CA SER A 261 -5.43 -25.37 23.63
C SER A 261 -4.25 -25.39 22.66
N TYR A 262 -3.05 -25.02 23.11
CA TYR A 262 -1.87 -24.89 22.25
C TYR A 262 -0.65 -25.54 22.85
N ASP A 263 -0.05 -26.51 22.16
CA ASP A 263 1.10 -27.30 22.60
C ASP A 263 2.37 -26.46 22.86
N ASN A 264 2.52 -25.33 22.20
CA ASN A 264 3.69 -24.43 22.30
C ASN A 264 3.32 -23.13 23.06
N TYR A 265 2.40 -23.18 24.00
CA TYR A 265 2.05 -22.01 24.79
C TYR A 265 3.16 -21.64 25.77
N GLU A 266 3.63 -20.43 25.74
CA GLU A 266 4.58 -19.86 26.70
C GLU A 266 3.81 -19.11 27.79
N ASP A 267 4.04 -19.49 29.04
CA ASP A 267 3.50 -18.77 30.19
C ASP A 267 4.17 -17.40 30.33
N ARG A 268 3.34 -16.36 30.37
CA ARG A 268 3.78 -14.97 30.44
C ARG A 268 3.02 -14.24 31.57
N PRO A 269 3.54 -14.19 32.79
CA PRO A 269 2.86 -13.54 33.92
C PRO A 269 2.50 -12.07 33.64
N SER A 270 3.32 -11.36 32.86
CA SER A 270 3.03 -9.99 32.43
C SER A 270 1.77 -9.90 31.56
N GLN A 271 1.42 -10.95 30.81
CA GLN A 271 0.19 -11.00 30.01
C GLN A 271 -1.06 -11.05 30.88
N VAL A 272 -1.02 -11.83 31.95
CA VAL A 272 -2.11 -11.93 32.95
C VAL A 272 -2.35 -10.57 33.60
N THR A 273 -1.29 -9.95 34.14
CA THR A 273 -1.40 -8.66 34.85
C THR A 273 -1.81 -7.52 33.92
N TYR A 274 -1.34 -7.52 32.67
CA TYR A 274 -1.78 -6.59 31.64
C TYR A 274 -3.29 -6.74 31.35
N SER A 275 -3.75 -7.98 31.13
CA SER A 275 -5.17 -8.27 30.90
C SER A 275 -6.06 -7.85 32.09
N GLN A 276 -5.61 -8.07 33.33
CA GLN A 276 -6.29 -7.61 34.55
C GLN A 276 -6.36 -6.08 34.63
N PHE A 277 -5.31 -5.39 34.26
CA PHE A 277 -5.31 -3.92 34.21
C PHE A 277 -6.34 -3.40 33.19
N ILE A 278 -6.39 -3.98 31.98
CA ILE A 278 -7.38 -3.63 30.97
C ILE A 278 -8.81 -3.91 31.46
N ASP A 279 -9.06 -5.06 32.09
CA ASP A 279 -10.37 -5.39 32.70
C ASP A 279 -10.78 -4.34 33.75
N GLY A 280 -9.82 -3.87 34.55
CA GLY A 280 -10.03 -2.81 35.54
C GLY A 280 -10.36 -1.44 34.94
N ILE A 281 -9.84 -1.12 33.75
CA ILE A 281 -10.20 0.13 33.02
C ILE A 281 -11.62 0.02 32.47
N ILE A 282 -11.91 -1.08 31.77
CA ILE A 282 -13.21 -1.28 31.07
C ILE A 282 -14.37 -1.35 32.09
N THR A 283 -14.12 -1.81 33.32
CA THR A 283 -15.14 -1.90 34.38
C THR A 283 -15.28 -0.62 35.22
N SER A 284 -14.38 0.35 35.06
CA SER A 284 -14.42 1.64 35.77
C SER A 284 -15.20 2.68 34.96
N PRO A 285 -16.15 3.44 35.54
CA PRO A 285 -16.83 4.51 34.82
C PRO A 285 -15.82 5.55 34.29
N GLY A 286 -15.87 5.90 33.00
CA GLY A 286 -15.00 6.90 32.41
C GLY A 286 -13.51 6.50 32.33
N GLY A 287 -13.21 5.19 32.31
CA GLY A 287 -11.83 4.70 32.42
C GLY A 287 -10.97 4.97 31.19
N ILE A 288 -9.86 5.71 31.35
CA ILE A 288 -8.83 5.89 30.34
C ILE A 288 -7.55 5.20 30.81
N GLY A 289 -7.03 4.27 29.98
CA GLY A 289 -5.77 3.57 30.23
C GLY A 289 -4.72 3.89 29.16
N VAL A 290 -3.54 4.37 29.59
CA VAL A 290 -2.38 4.52 28.73
C VAL A 290 -1.31 3.53 29.16
N VAL A 291 -1.00 2.56 28.32
CA VAL A 291 -0.26 1.37 28.69
C VAL A 291 0.93 1.14 27.78
N GLU A 292 2.11 1.16 28.36
CA GLU A 292 3.29 0.64 27.69
C GLU A 292 3.42 -0.86 27.99
N ALA A 293 3.34 -1.69 26.96
CA ALA A 293 3.43 -3.13 27.06
C ALA A 293 4.50 -3.67 26.10
N GLY A 294 5.57 -4.23 26.67
CA GLY A 294 6.75 -4.68 25.94
C GLY A 294 6.46 -5.63 24.78
N THR A 295 7.41 -5.75 23.87
CA THR A 295 7.33 -6.72 22.76
C THR A 295 7.26 -8.15 23.30
N GLY A 296 6.56 -9.04 22.61
CA GLY A 296 6.44 -10.45 23.01
C GLY A 296 5.43 -10.74 24.13
N LEU A 297 4.81 -9.73 24.75
CA LEU A 297 3.85 -9.93 25.84
C LEU A 297 2.56 -10.64 25.38
N GLY A 298 2.19 -10.58 24.10
CA GLY A 298 0.93 -11.10 23.60
C GLY A 298 -0.23 -10.14 23.81
N LYS A 299 0.02 -8.83 23.64
CA LYS A 299 -0.92 -7.72 23.85
C LYS A 299 -2.31 -7.95 23.25
N SER A 300 -2.36 -8.38 21.97
CA SER A 300 -3.64 -8.51 21.24
C SER A 300 -4.62 -9.42 21.94
N MET A 301 -4.23 -10.62 22.27
CA MET A 301 -5.09 -11.57 23.01
C MET A 301 -5.44 -11.05 24.40
N ALA A 302 -4.46 -10.42 25.08
CA ALA A 302 -4.62 -9.98 26.47
C ALA A 302 -5.61 -8.82 26.62
N TYR A 303 -5.75 -7.91 25.64
CA TYR A 303 -6.79 -6.89 25.66
C TYR A 303 -8.12 -7.38 25.05
N LEU A 304 -8.08 -8.33 24.09
CA LEU A 304 -9.30 -8.87 23.50
C LEU A 304 -10.16 -9.62 24.53
N PHE A 305 -9.56 -10.35 25.46
CA PHE A 305 -10.32 -11.12 26.45
C PHE A 305 -11.25 -10.23 27.31
N PRO A 306 -10.76 -9.20 28.04
CA PRO A 306 -11.64 -8.34 28.84
C PRO A 306 -12.65 -7.56 27.97
N VAL A 307 -12.30 -7.22 26.72
CA VAL A 307 -13.24 -6.59 25.77
C VAL A 307 -14.39 -7.52 25.42
N ILE A 308 -14.10 -8.76 25.03
CA ILE A 308 -15.12 -9.75 24.69
C ILE A 308 -16.02 -10.01 25.92
N LYS A 309 -15.42 -10.15 27.10
CA LYS A 309 -16.12 -10.30 28.37
C LYS A 309 -17.07 -9.14 28.68
N SER A 310 -16.59 -7.89 28.46
CA SER A 310 -17.40 -6.68 28.66
C SER A 310 -18.57 -6.61 27.69
N ASN A 311 -18.32 -6.85 26.39
CA ASN A 311 -19.36 -6.82 25.36
C ASN A 311 -20.48 -7.86 25.60
N ILE A 312 -20.12 -9.03 26.15
CA ILE A 312 -21.11 -10.07 26.54
C ILE A 312 -21.87 -9.66 27.81
N SER A 313 -21.20 -8.96 28.72
CA SER A 313 -21.81 -8.53 29.99
C SER A 313 -22.74 -7.34 29.81
N ASN A 314 -22.40 -6.42 28.93
CA ASN A 314 -23.07 -5.15 28.70
C ASN A 314 -23.39 -4.95 27.20
N PRO A 315 -24.30 -5.70 26.61
CA PRO A 315 -24.58 -5.64 25.16
C PRO A 315 -25.18 -4.29 24.72
N ASP A 316 -25.76 -3.52 25.63
CA ASP A 316 -26.37 -2.22 25.36
C ASP A 316 -25.32 -1.10 25.20
N ASP A 317 -24.05 -1.32 25.55
CA ASP A 317 -22.98 -0.33 25.40
C ASP A 317 -22.46 -0.21 23.95
N GLY A 318 -23.04 -0.98 23.05
CA GLY A 318 -22.62 -1.06 21.64
C GLY A 318 -21.32 -1.87 21.46
N PRO A 319 -20.77 -1.87 20.23
CA PRO A 319 -19.54 -2.61 19.95
C PRO A 319 -18.31 -1.92 20.54
N THR A 320 -17.29 -2.70 20.89
CA THR A 320 -15.96 -2.12 21.11
C THR A 320 -15.22 -1.97 19.78
N ILE A 321 -14.63 -0.80 19.56
CA ILE A 321 -13.78 -0.54 18.39
C ILE A 321 -12.34 -0.87 18.75
N VAL A 322 -11.68 -1.72 17.96
CA VAL A 322 -10.24 -1.98 18.06
C VAL A 322 -9.55 -1.36 16.86
N SER A 323 -8.70 -0.38 17.10
CA SER A 323 -7.98 0.34 16.05
C SER A 323 -6.53 -0.11 15.99
N CYS A 324 -6.09 -0.58 14.81
CA CYS A 324 -4.71 -0.98 14.52
C CYS A 324 -4.03 0.05 13.60
N TYR A 325 -2.71 0.16 13.66
CA TYR A 325 -1.99 1.13 12.83
C TYR A 325 -2.00 0.76 11.34
N THR A 326 -1.78 -0.51 10.99
CA THR A 326 -1.69 -0.96 9.60
C THR A 326 -2.75 -1.99 9.25
N LYS A 327 -3.07 -2.11 7.94
CA LYS A 327 -3.95 -3.17 7.43
C LYS A 327 -3.43 -4.57 7.79
N HIS A 328 -2.12 -4.79 7.74
CA HIS A 328 -1.53 -6.08 8.09
C HIS A 328 -1.77 -6.46 9.56
N LEU A 329 -1.65 -5.50 10.50
CA LEU A 329 -1.98 -5.73 11.90
C LEU A 329 -3.48 -5.99 12.11
N GLN A 330 -4.36 -5.33 11.34
CA GLN A 330 -5.78 -5.66 11.33
C GLN A 330 -6.02 -7.11 10.91
N ASP A 331 -5.40 -7.53 9.81
CA ASP A 331 -5.56 -8.87 9.26
C ASP A 331 -5.00 -9.94 10.23
N GLN A 332 -3.86 -9.68 10.89
CA GLN A 332 -3.29 -10.56 11.91
C GLN A 332 -4.24 -10.71 13.11
N LEU A 333 -4.69 -9.59 13.66
CA LEU A 333 -5.60 -9.60 14.82
C LEU A 333 -6.90 -10.33 14.49
N PHE A 334 -7.48 -10.05 13.31
CA PHE A 334 -8.77 -10.57 12.91
C PHE A 334 -8.73 -12.05 12.48
N ASN A 335 -7.72 -12.45 11.70
CA ASN A 335 -7.64 -13.79 11.12
C ASN A 335 -6.86 -14.80 11.98
N LYS A 336 -6.09 -14.33 12.98
CA LYS A 336 -5.27 -15.19 13.83
C LYS A 336 -5.59 -15.04 15.30
N ASP A 337 -5.34 -13.85 15.88
CA ASP A 337 -5.40 -13.67 17.34
C ASP A 337 -6.82 -13.84 17.88
N LEU A 338 -7.82 -13.21 17.24
CA LEU A 338 -9.22 -13.31 17.65
C LEU A 338 -9.78 -14.73 17.53
N PRO A 339 -9.63 -15.46 16.41
CA PRO A 339 -10.08 -16.85 16.31
C PRO A 339 -9.40 -17.76 17.33
N GLN A 340 -8.10 -17.63 17.54
CA GLN A 340 -7.37 -18.43 18.51
C GLN A 340 -7.89 -18.23 19.93
N LEU A 341 -8.06 -16.99 20.35
CA LEU A 341 -8.59 -16.69 21.68
C LEU A 341 -10.02 -17.21 21.86
N THR A 342 -10.91 -16.88 20.92
CA THR A 342 -12.33 -17.24 21.02
C THR A 342 -12.58 -18.74 20.99
N GLN A 343 -11.79 -19.50 20.24
CA GLN A 343 -11.83 -20.97 20.23
C GLN A 343 -11.37 -21.54 21.58
N ALA A 344 -10.25 -21.03 22.11
CA ALA A 344 -9.72 -21.50 23.39
C ALA A 344 -10.70 -21.29 24.55
N ILE A 345 -11.28 -20.08 24.67
CA ILE A 345 -12.24 -19.77 25.75
C ILE A 345 -13.68 -20.18 25.40
N ASN A 346 -13.96 -20.63 24.19
CA ASN A 346 -15.26 -21.00 23.65
C ASN A 346 -16.36 -19.94 23.92
N ALA A 347 -16.01 -18.65 23.67
CA ALA A 347 -16.90 -17.50 23.88
C ALA A 347 -17.68 -17.15 22.61
N PRO A 348 -18.95 -16.70 22.73
CA PRO A 348 -19.70 -16.19 21.58
C PRO A 348 -19.15 -14.82 21.17
N VAL A 349 -18.75 -14.67 19.90
CA VAL A 349 -18.22 -13.42 19.35
C VAL A 349 -18.74 -13.21 17.93
N GLN A 350 -19.20 -12.01 17.67
CA GLN A 350 -19.49 -11.52 16.33
C GLN A 350 -18.62 -10.31 16.03
N ALA A 351 -17.59 -10.51 15.23
CA ALA A 351 -16.61 -9.47 14.88
C ALA A 351 -16.63 -9.13 13.39
N VAL A 352 -16.28 -7.88 13.09
CA VAL A 352 -16.16 -7.38 11.72
C VAL A 352 -14.86 -6.61 11.57
N VAL A 353 -14.11 -6.86 10.49
CA VAL A 353 -13.04 -5.96 10.08
C VAL A 353 -13.58 -4.98 9.05
N LEU A 354 -13.44 -3.68 9.33
CA LEU A 354 -13.91 -2.62 8.47
C LEU A 354 -12.72 -1.78 7.99
N LYS A 355 -12.52 -1.76 6.69
CA LYS A 355 -11.56 -0.87 6.01
C LYS A 355 -12.28 0.34 5.43
N GLY A 356 -11.53 1.36 5.06
CA GLY A 356 -12.10 2.51 4.35
C GLY A 356 -12.87 2.06 3.10
N ARG A 357 -14.02 2.68 2.85
CA ARG A 357 -14.96 2.29 1.79
C ARG A 357 -14.30 2.16 0.41
N ASN A 358 -13.32 3.00 0.13
CA ASN A 358 -12.59 3.00 -1.16
C ASN A 358 -11.75 1.73 -1.38
N ASN A 359 -11.56 0.89 -0.37
CA ASN A 359 -10.88 -0.40 -0.53
C ASN A 359 -11.80 -1.47 -1.16
N TYR A 360 -13.12 -1.25 -1.12
CA TYR A 360 -14.08 -2.24 -1.62
C TYR A 360 -14.49 -1.96 -3.06
N ILE A 361 -14.57 -3.02 -3.87
CA ILE A 361 -15.05 -2.93 -5.25
C ILE A 361 -16.56 -2.69 -5.29
N CYS A 362 -17.02 -1.87 -6.25
CA CYS A 362 -18.41 -1.70 -6.58
C CYS A 362 -18.77 -2.46 -7.88
N LYS A 363 -19.56 -3.51 -7.77
CA LYS A 363 -20.01 -4.32 -8.93
C LYS A 363 -20.73 -3.48 -9.98
N SER A 364 -21.56 -2.52 -9.56
CA SER A 364 -22.29 -1.65 -10.48
C SER A 364 -21.35 -0.76 -11.30
N ARG A 365 -20.33 -0.18 -10.66
CA ARG A 365 -19.32 0.65 -11.33
C ARG A 365 -18.45 -0.16 -12.27
N LEU A 366 -18.05 -1.37 -11.86
CA LEU A 366 -17.29 -2.26 -12.73
C LEU A 366 -18.11 -2.69 -13.95
N ASN A 367 -19.37 -3.11 -13.77
CA ASN A 367 -20.24 -3.51 -14.87
C ASN A 367 -20.46 -2.35 -15.85
N TRP A 368 -20.66 -1.14 -15.35
CA TRP A 368 -20.73 0.05 -16.18
C TRP A 368 -19.42 0.30 -16.95
N LEU A 369 -18.27 0.17 -16.29
CA LEU A 369 -16.95 0.34 -16.93
C LEU A 369 -16.76 -0.68 -18.03
N ILE A 370 -17.07 -1.97 -17.80
CA ILE A 370 -17.02 -3.03 -18.80
C ILE A 370 -17.93 -2.72 -20.00
N GLY A 371 -19.11 -2.15 -19.79
CA GLY A 371 -20.01 -1.73 -20.86
C GLY A 371 -19.57 -0.50 -21.67
N SER A 372 -18.47 0.15 -21.29
CA SER A 372 -18.00 1.41 -21.88
C SER A 372 -16.48 1.43 -22.11
N VAL A 373 -15.84 0.26 -22.13
CA VAL A 373 -14.37 0.11 -22.20
C VAL A 373 -13.75 0.85 -23.38
N ASP A 374 -14.35 0.76 -24.56
CA ASP A 374 -13.90 1.39 -25.81
C ASP A 374 -13.80 2.92 -25.76
N LYS A 375 -14.53 3.54 -24.83
CA LYS A 375 -14.62 5.01 -24.67
C LYS A 375 -13.76 5.53 -23.51
N ILE A 376 -13.42 4.66 -22.54
CA ILE A 376 -12.85 5.08 -21.25
C ILE A 376 -11.42 4.59 -21.08
N LEU A 377 -11.13 3.37 -21.56
CA LEU A 377 -9.87 2.69 -21.28
C LEU A 377 -8.94 2.63 -22.48
N SER A 378 -7.66 2.59 -22.21
CA SER A 378 -6.65 2.13 -23.17
C SER A 378 -6.61 0.59 -23.23
N ALA A 379 -5.92 0.05 -24.24
CA ALA A 379 -5.70 -1.38 -24.38
C ALA A 379 -5.00 -1.99 -23.16
N GLU A 380 -4.00 -1.31 -22.64
CA GLU A 380 -3.26 -1.72 -21.43
C GLU A 380 -4.15 -1.70 -20.19
N GLU A 381 -4.94 -0.64 -20.01
CA GLU A 381 -5.86 -0.52 -18.87
C GLU A 381 -6.95 -1.62 -18.88
N ALA A 382 -7.42 -2.03 -20.06
CA ALA A 382 -8.37 -3.13 -20.16
C ALA A 382 -7.76 -4.46 -19.69
N MET A 383 -6.49 -4.72 -20.00
CA MET A 383 -5.79 -5.91 -19.51
C MET A 383 -5.64 -5.91 -17.98
N TYR A 384 -5.44 -4.74 -17.36
CA TYR A 384 -5.36 -4.64 -15.89
C TYR A 384 -6.70 -4.89 -15.18
N LEU A 385 -7.83 -4.90 -15.89
CA LEU A 385 -9.13 -5.29 -15.30
C LEU A 385 -9.35 -6.81 -15.26
N VAL A 386 -8.63 -7.60 -16.05
CA VAL A 386 -8.80 -9.06 -16.10
C VAL A 386 -8.60 -9.70 -14.72
N PRO A 387 -7.55 -9.36 -13.93
CA PRO A 387 -7.40 -9.85 -12.56
C PRO A 387 -8.63 -9.63 -11.68
N LEU A 388 -9.24 -8.44 -11.75
CA LEU A 388 -10.47 -8.15 -10.98
C LEU A 388 -11.64 -9.03 -11.40
N MET A 389 -11.81 -9.30 -12.70
CA MET A 389 -12.89 -10.14 -13.19
C MET A 389 -12.73 -11.58 -12.70
N VAL A 390 -11.50 -12.10 -12.71
CA VAL A 390 -11.19 -13.43 -12.18
C VAL A 390 -11.40 -13.47 -10.68
N TRP A 391 -10.84 -12.51 -9.94
CA TRP A 391 -10.96 -12.43 -8.48
C TRP A 391 -12.41 -12.34 -8.00
N LEU A 392 -13.29 -11.65 -8.74
CA LEU A 392 -14.70 -11.49 -8.38
C LEU A 392 -15.49 -12.81 -8.32
N GLU A 393 -15.03 -13.87 -8.99
CA GLU A 393 -15.66 -15.19 -8.91
C GLU A 393 -15.37 -15.89 -7.57
N TRP A 394 -14.39 -15.41 -6.79
CA TRP A 394 -13.89 -16.05 -5.57
C TRP A 394 -14.09 -15.20 -4.32
N THR A 395 -13.97 -13.87 -4.43
CA THR A 395 -14.02 -13.02 -3.25
C THR A 395 -15.39 -13.03 -2.57
N GLN A 396 -15.34 -13.14 -1.24
CA GLN A 396 -16.52 -12.96 -0.38
C GLN A 396 -16.55 -11.55 0.24
N THR A 397 -15.42 -10.86 0.29
CA THR A 397 -15.26 -9.58 0.97
C THR A 397 -15.42 -8.39 0.04
N GLY A 398 -14.99 -8.53 -1.22
CA GLY A 398 -14.86 -7.43 -2.16
C GLY A 398 -13.75 -6.44 -1.83
N ASP A 399 -12.83 -6.76 -0.91
CA ASP A 399 -11.67 -5.96 -0.57
C ASP A 399 -10.58 -6.10 -1.63
N MET A 400 -10.31 -5.04 -2.39
CA MET A 400 -9.36 -5.07 -3.52
C MET A 400 -7.91 -5.36 -3.10
N ASP A 401 -7.56 -5.24 -1.81
CA ASP A 401 -6.24 -5.66 -1.32
C ASP A 401 -6.02 -7.18 -1.48
N GLU A 402 -7.08 -7.97 -1.63
CA GLU A 402 -7.00 -9.41 -1.94
C GLU A 402 -6.54 -9.71 -3.37
N CYS A 403 -6.49 -8.69 -4.21
CA CYS A 403 -6.11 -8.81 -5.61
C CYS A 403 -4.83 -8.02 -5.94
N PRO A 404 -3.66 -8.42 -5.40
CA PRO A 404 -2.37 -7.79 -5.73
C PRO A 404 -2.06 -7.75 -7.22
N GLY A 405 -2.54 -8.72 -7.99
CA GLY A 405 -2.43 -8.72 -9.45
C GLY A 405 -3.03 -7.48 -10.12
N PHE A 406 -4.03 -6.86 -9.47
CA PHE A 406 -4.58 -5.57 -9.86
C PHE A 406 -3.92 -4.40 -9.10
N THR A 407 -3.85 -4.45 -7.77
CA THR A 407 -3.46 -3.27 -6.94
C THR A 407 -1.99 -2.91 -7.03
N ASN A 408 -1.09 -3.85 -7.36
CA ASN A 408 0.34 -3.61 -7.50
C ASN A 408 0.74 -3.01 -8.87
N GLY A 409 -0.21 -2.80 -9.78
CA GLY A 409 0.03 -2.10 -11.05
C GLY A 409 -0.15 -0.57 -10.93
N PHE A 410 0.11 0.16 -12.03
CA PHE A 410 -0.19 1.60 -12.14
C PHE A 410 -1.71 1.85 -12.30
N THR A 411 -2.52 1.32 -11.37
CA THR A 411 -3.97 1.21 -11.50
C THR A 411 -4.75 2.25 -10.70
N PHE A 412 -4.11 3.28 -10.14
CA PHE A 412 -4.78 4.29 -9.30
C PHE A 412 -6.04 4.88 -9.97
N ARG A 413 -5.96 5.19 -11.28
CA ARG A 413 -7.11 5.67 -12.06
C ARG A 413 -8.21 4.61 -12.16
N LEU A 414 -7.84 3.35 -12.43
CA LEU A 414 -8.78 2.24 -12.52
C LEU A 414 -9.45 1.94 -11.18
N MET A 415 -8.68 1.98 -10.08
CA MET A 415 -9.24 1.86 -8.73
C MET A 415 -10.31 2.90 -8.48
N ALA A 416 -10.05 4.17 -8.81
CA ALA A 416 -11.03 5.25 -8.67
C ALA A 416 -12.29 5.05 -9.53
N LEU A 417 -12.22 4.29 -10.62
CA LEU A 417 -13.38 3.99 -11.48
C LEU A 417 -14.24 2.84 -10.93
N VAL A 418 -13.66 1.90 -10.17
CA VAL A 418 -14.36 0.68 -9.71
C VAL A 418 -14.62 0.63 -8.21
N GLN A 419 -13.94 1.44 -7.41
CA GLN A 419 -14.09 1.47 -5.95
C GLN A 419 -15.50 1.88 -5.52
N SER A 420 -15.92 1.42 -4.34
CA SER A 420 -17.15 1.86 -3.70
C SER A 420 -17.04 3.30 -3.21
N GLU A 421 -18.01 4.13 -3.51
CA GLU A 421 -18.07 5.55 -3.10
C GLU A 421 -19.39 5.89 -2.40
N PRO A 422 -19.42 6.90 -1.51
CA PRO A 422 -20.68 7.39 -0.92
C PRO A 422 -21.63 7.90 -2.01
N GLY A 423 -22.94 7.87 -1.75
CA GLY A 423 -23.96 8.41 -2.67
C GLY A 423 -24.43 7.43 -3.78
N PHE A 424 -23.61 6.47 -4.20
CA PHE A 424 -23.92 5.52 -5.30
C PHE A 424 -24.79 4.34 -4.90
N CYS A 425 -25.02 4.13 -3.63
CA CYS A 425 -25.59 2.89 -3.15
C CYS A 425 -27.10 3.02 -2.96
N THR A 426 -27.88 2.55 -3.93
CA THR A 426 -29.29 2.19 -3.66
C THR A 426 -29.45 0.68 -3.73
N SER A 427 -30.32 0.13 -2.88
CA SER A 427 -30.59 -1.31 -2.84
C SER A 427 -31.07 -1.87 -4.19
N PRO A 428 -31.91 -1.19 -4.98
CA PRO A 428 -32.31 -1.65 -6.30
C PRO A 428 -31.15 -1.76 -7.28
N ILE A 429 -30.22 -0.81 -7.30
CA ILE A 429 -29.06 -0.83 -8.21
C ILE A 429 -28.12 -1.97 -7.87
N CYS A 430 -27.81 -2.14 -6.59
CA CYS A 430 -26.99 -3.24 -6.13
C CYS A 430 -27.62 -4.61 -6.46
N ALA A 431 -28.95 -4.74 -6.33
CA ALA A 431 -29.66 -5.96 -6.66
C ALA A 431 -29.58 -6.31 -8.16
N ARG A 432 -29.72 -5.32 -9.05
CA ARG A 432 -29.60 -5.52 -10.52
C ARG A 432 -28.19 -5.92 -10.96
N ASN A 433 -27.17 -5.59 -10.18
CA ASN A 433 -25.76 -5.89 -10.45
C ASN A 433 -25.23 -7.07 -9.59
N ASN A 434 -26.05 -8.05 -9.30
CA ASN A 434 -25.72 -9.24 -8.52
C ASN A 434 -25.20 -8.92 -7.09
N GLY A 435 -25.80 -7.89 -6.46
CA GLY A 435 -25.55 -7.54 -5.07
C GLY A 435 -24.39 -6.56 -4.87
N CYS A 436 -23.97 -6.46 -3.61
CA CYS A 436 -22.97 -5.54 -3.13
C CYS A 436 -22.14 -6.23 -2.03
N PHE A 437 -20.84 -5.96 -1.97
CA PHE A 437 -19.98 -6.42 -0.88
C PHE A 437 -20.09 -5.51 0.36
N PHE A 438 -19.97 -4.21 0.15
CA PHE A 438 -19.93 -3.24 1.26
C PHE A 438 -21.28 -3.09 1.99
N GLY A 439 -22.40 -3.20 1.29
CA GLY A 439 -23.73 -3.05 1.91
C GLY A 439 -24.05 -4.09 2.99
N PRO A 440 -23.91 -5.41 2.73
CA PRO A 440 -24.01 -6.44 3.76
C PRO A 440 -23.01 -6.28 4.89
N LEU A 441 -21.74 -5.97 4.59
CA LEU A 441 -20.71 -5.71 5.60
C LEU A 441 -21.15 -4.57 6.52
N ARG A 442 -21.64 -3.46 5.97
CA ARG A 442 -22.13 -2.33 6.76
C ARG A 442 -23.30 -2.70 7.68
N LYS A 443 -24.20 -3.59 7.24
CA LYS A 443 -25.27 -4.10 8.11
C LYS A 443 -24.71 -4.94 9.27
N MET A 444 -23.71 -5.77 8.98
CA MET A 444 -23.06 -6.59 9.99
C MET A 444 -22.30 -5.75 11.03
N VAL A 445 -21.73 -4.61 10.64
CA VAL A 445 -21.08 -3.66 11.55
C VAL A 445 -22.05 -3.19 12.66
N TYR A 446 -23.34 -3.00 12.35
CA TYR A 446 -24.34 -2.59 13.35
C TYR A 446 -24.80 -3.73 14.27
N SER A 447 -24.53 -4.97 13.93
CA SER A 447 -24.85 -6.15 14.75
C SER A 447 -23.62 -6.76 15.43
N ALA A 448 -22.43 -6.31 15.05
CA ALA A 448 -21.18 -6.79 15.63
C ALA A 448 -21.02 -6.31 17.08
N ASN A 449 -20.37 -7.12 17.91
CA ASN A 449 -19.94 -6.71 19.24
C ASN A 449 -18.46 -6.31 19.28
N LEU A 450 -17.71 -6.58 18.20
CA LEU A 450 -16.32 -6.14 18.02
C LEU A 450 -16.07 -5.66 16.60
N ILE A 451 -15.52 -4.46 16.44
CA ILE A 451 -15.21 -3.89 15.12
C ILE A 451 -13.72 -3.54 15.08
N VAL A 452 -13.01 -4.15 14.12
CA VAL A 452 -11.58 -3.88 13.90
C VAL A 452 -11.43 -2.86 12.78
N VAL A 453 -10.76 -1.74 13.06
CA VAL A 453 -10.52 -0.65 12.11
C VAL A 453 -9.04 -0.28 12.07
N ASN A 454 -8.63 0.59 11.16
CA ASN A 454 -7.31 1.23 11.25
C ASN A 454 -7.42 2.64 11.86
N HIS A 455 -6.28 3.19 12.32
CA HIS A 455 -6.25 4.53 12.91
C HIS A 455 -6.80 5.61 11.96
N ALA A 456 -6.55 5.50 10.66
CA ALA A 456 -7.05 6.49 9.70
C ALA A 456 -8.59 6.51 9.66
N LEU A 457 -9.22 5.34 9.73
CA LEU A 457 -10.69 5.25 9.78
C LEU A 457 -11.24 5.76 11.12
N LEU A 458 -10.59 5.46 12.23
CA LEU A 458 -10.97 5.95 13.56
C LEU A 458 -10.88 7.48 13.64
N VAL A 459 -9.80 8.08 13.17
CA VAL A 459 -9.63 9.55 13.15
C VAL A 459 -10.64 10.21 12.20
N SER A 460 -10.91 9.57 11.04
CA SER A 460 -11.94 10.08 10.11
C SER A 460 -13.34 10.02 10.72
N GLU A 461 -13.64 9.01 11.53
CA GLU A 461 -14.88 8.92 12.31
C GLU A 461 -14.98 10.06 13.32
N ALA A 462 -13.91 10.30 14.09
CA ALA A 462 -13.85 11.39 15.07
C ALA A 462 -14.08 12.76 14.38
N LYS A 463 -13.40 13.01 13.25
CA LYS A 463 -13.59 14.21 12.44
C LYS A 463 -15.05 14.37 11.98
N ALA A 464 -15.65 13.30 11.43
CA ALA A 464 -17.02 13.32 10.95
C ALA A 464 -18.04 13.63 12.06
N ARG A 465 -17.82 13.13 13.28
CA ARG A 465 -18.67 13.43 14.45
C ARG A 465 -18.61 14.91 14.85
N VAL A 466 -17.42 15.49 14.86
CA VAL A 466 -17.23 16.92 15.16
C VAL A 466 -17.91 17.80 14.09
N GLU A 467 -17.74 17.46 12.81
CA GLU A 467 -18.30 18.24 11.70
C GLU A 467 -19.83 18.14 11.58
N ALA A 468 -20.41 16.97 11.87
CA ALA A 468 -21.86 16.73 11.71
C ALA A 468 -22.69 17.10 12.94
N GLY A 469 -22.06 17.41 14.08
CA GLY A 469 -22.74 17.60 15.37
C GLY A 469 -23.19 16.28 16.00
N GLU A 470 -23.73 16.35 17.22
CA GLU A 470 -24.03 15.21 18.10
C GLU A 470 -24.44 13.91 17.37
N GLY A 471 -23.55 12.89 17.38
CA GLY A 471 -23.90 11.49 17.14
C GLY A 471 -23.89 10.99 15.71
N MET A 472 -23.59 11.77 14.68
CA MET A 472 -23.66 11.36 13.26
C MET A 472 -22.33 10.92 12.65
N GLY A 473 -21.67 9.90 13.21
CA GLY A 473 -20.56 9.21 12.57
C GLY A 473 -21.01 8.16 11.56
N PHE A 474 -20.06 7.50 10.93
CA PHE A 474 -20.31 6.37 10.01
C PHE A 474 -20.14 4.99 10.68
N LEU A 475 -19.59 4.93 11.90
CA LEU A 475 -19.60 3.76 12.77
C LEU A 475 -20.86 3.76 13.65
N PRO A 476 -21.29 2.56 14.15
CA PRO A 476 -22.35 2.52 15.14
C PRO A 476 -21.97 3.30 16.42
N GLU A 477 -22.94 3.66 17.19
CA GLU A 477 -22.72 4.21 18.52
C GLU A 477 -21.92 3.20 19.36
N HIS A 478 -20.82 3.66 19.95
CA HIS A 478 -19.90 2.84 20.73
C HIS A 478 -19.33 3.66 21.88
N LYS A 479 -19.06 2.97 22.99
CA LYS A 479 -18.57 3.58 24.22
C LYS A 479 -17.10 3.25 24.50
N SER A 480 -16.56 2.22 23.85
CA SER A 480 -15.24 1.71 24.15
C SER A 480 -14.35 1.65 22.90
N VAL A 481 -13.13 2.15 23.01
CA VAL A 481 -12.11 2.11 21.96
C VAL A 481 -10.78 1.58 22.50
N ILE A 482 -10.16 0.66 21.76
CA ILE A 482 -8.77 0.25 21.97
C ILE A 482 -7.93 0.74 20.80
N ILE A 483 -6.84 1.43 21.08
CA ILE A 483 -5.87 1.92 20.10
C ILE A 483 -4.58 1.15 20.29
N ASP A 484 -4.33 0.17 19.42
CA ASP A 484 -3.11 -0.63 19.41
C ASP A 484 -2.04 0.05 18.55
N GLU A 485 -0.79 -0.01 18.97
CA GLU A 485 0.32 0.81 18.43
C GLU A 485 0.00 2.32 18.47
N ALA A 486 -0.52 2.76 19.62
CA ALA A 486 -1.05 4.11 19.85
C ALA A 486 -0.05 5.24 19.62
N HIS A 487 1.27 4.96 19.68
CA HIS A 487 2.32 5.93 19.36
C HIS A 487 2.18 6.55 17.95
N ASN A 488 1.44 5.89 17.04
CA ASN A 488 1.22 6.37 15.67
C ASN A 488 -0.04 7.24 15.50
N VAL A 489 -0.92 7.29 16.49
CA VAL A 489 -2.23 7.97 16.35
C VAL A 489 -2.08 9.45 16.00
N ALA A 490 -1.14 10.14 16.63
CA ALA A 490 -0.87 11.54 16.36
C ALA A 490 -0.42 11.79 14.91
N GLN A 491 0.48 10.96 14.40
CA GLN A 491 0.96 11.08 13.01
C GLN A 491 -0.17 10.82 12.00
N VAL A 492 -1.03 9.84 12.29
CA VAL A 492 -2.20 9.55 11.44
C VAL A 492 -3.19 10.70 11.47
N ALA A 493 -3.43 11.30 12.65
CA ALA A 493 -4.32 12.45 12.79
C ALA A 493 -3.84 13.63 11.94
N TYR A 494 -2.56 13.98 11.96
CA TYR A 494 -2.03 15.01 11.08
C TYR A 494 -2.33 14.76 9.61
N ARG A 495 -2.17 13.52 9.14
CA ARG A 495 -2.46 13.16 7.74
C ARG A 495 -3.94 13.31 7.39
N GLN A 496 -4.85 13.00 8.32
CA GLN A 496 -6.30 13.09 8.09
C GLN A 496 -6.83 14.52 8.21
N LEU A 497 -6.18 15.36 9.01
CA LEU A 497 -6.58 16.75 9.24
C LEU A 497 -5.92 17.74 8.27
N THR A 498 -4.89 17.30 7.51
CA THR A 498 -4.24 18.14 6.50
C THR A 498 -5.20 18.42 5.35
N THR A 499 -5.43 19.70 5.07
CA THR A 499 -6.19 20.17 3.91
C THR A 499 -5.24 20.48 2.75
N VAL A 500 -5.70 20.24 1.51
CA VAL A 500 -4.85 20.38 0.30
C VAL A 500 -5.60 21.14 -0.78
N LEU A 501 -4.98 22.20 -1.30
CA LEU A 501 -5.41 22.89 -2.51
C LEU A 501 -4.49 22.48 -3.66
N ASP A 502 -4.98 21.59 -4.52
CA ASP A 502 -4.26 21.07 -5.68
C ASP A 502 -4.99 21.39 -6.99
N GLN A 503 -4.36 22.20 -7.83
CA GLN A 503 -4.92 22.59 -9.12
C GLN A 503 -5.27 21.40 -10.01
N ARG A 504 -4.49 20.33 -9.97
CA ARG A 504 -4.70 19.17 -10.85
C ARG A 504 -5.92 18.35 -10.43
N SER A 505 -6.04 18.05 -9.15
CA SER A 505 -7.18 17.31 -8.61
C SER A 505 -8.49 18.07 -8.90
N LEU A 506 -8.48 19.38 -8.66
CA LEU A 506 -9.62 20.25 -8.97
C LEU A 506 -9.86 20.36 -10.49
N GLY A 507 -8.81 20.53 -11.28
CA GLY A 507 -8.89 20.56 -12.75
C GLY A 507 -9.48 19.27 -13.31
N TYR A 508 -8.96 18.12 -12.90
CA TYR A 508 -9.46 16.80 -13.30
C TYR A 508 -10.94 16.63 -12.91
N PHE A 509 -11.33 17.07 -11.72
CA PHE A 509 -12.72 17.04 -11.30
C PHE A 509 -13.59 17.96 -12.18
N LEU A 510 -13.18 19.22 -12.42
CA LEU A 510 -13.90 20.15 -13.28
C LEU A 510 -14.05 19.61 -14.72
N ASP A 511 -13.04 18.92 -15.26
CA ASP A 511 -13.12 18.29 -16.59
C ASP A 511 -14.21 17.20 -16.65
N ARG A 512 -14.43 16.48 -15.56
CA ARG A 512 -15.48 15.45 -15.48
C ARG A 512 -16.89 16.01 -15.37
N ILE A 513 -17.06 17.17 -14.75
CA ILE A 513 -18.38 17.80 -14.58
C ILE A 513 -18.68 18.87 -15.64
N ASP A 514 -17.72 19.25 -16.47
CA ASP A 514 -17.88 20.23 -17.53
C ASP A 514 -18.69 19.66 -18.70
N PRO A 515 -19.91 20.15 -18.97
CA PRO A 515 -20.76 19.63 -20.04
C PRO A 515 -20.15 19.80 -21.46
N GLU A 516 -19.16 20.64 -21.62
CA GLU A 516 -18.50 20.87 -22.90
C GLU A 516 -17.20 20.05 -23.07
N HIS A 517 -16.71 19.41 -22.00
CA HIS A 517 -15.45 18.66 -22.05
C HIS A 517 -15.68 17.21 -22.52
N SER A 518 -14.70 16.65 -23.25
CA SER A 518 -14.77 15.29 -23.81
C SER A 518 -14.92 14.19 -22.74
N HIS A 519 -14.35 14.41 -21.54
CA HIS A 519 -14.46 13.46 -20.41
C HIS A 519 -15.84 13.42 -19.75
N SER A 520 -16.73 14.35 -20.06
CA SER A 520 -18.11 14.37 -19.56
C SER A 520 -19.11 13.60 -20.45
N GLY A 521 -18.64 12.95 -21.49
CA GLY A 521 -19.44 12.46 -22.62
C GLY A 521 -20.71 11.68 -22.25
N ARG A 522 -20.65 10.78 -21.25
CA ARG A 522 -21.83 9.96 -20.87
C ARG A 522 -22.88 10.78 -20.12
N TRP A 523 -22.52 11.40 -19.01
CA TRP A 523 -23.49 12.13 -18.20
C TRP A 523 -24.05 13.36 -18.94
N ASN A 524 -23.23 13.98 -19.79
CA ASN A 524 -23.70 15.07 -20.64
C ASN A 524 -24.80 14.61 -21.63
N ASN A 525 -24.66 13.41 -22.20
CA ASN A 525 -25.70 12.81 -23.02
C ASN A 525 -26.96 12.48 -22.18
N GLN A 526 -26.79 12.03 -20.96
CA GLN A 526 -27.89 11.81 -20.00
C GLN A 526 -28.61 13.12 -19.67
N LEU A 527 -27.89 14.19 -19.36
CA LEU A 527 -28.50 15.51 -19.16
C LEU A 527 -29.18 16.07 -20.41
N LYS A 528 -28.62 15.83 -21.60
CA LYS A 528 -29.26 16.23 -22.87
C LYS A 528 -30.58 15.48 -23.07
N SER A 529 -30.62 14.19 -22.77
CA SER A 529 -31.86 13.41 -22.85
C SER A 529 -32.93 13.88 -21.84
N LEU A 530 -32.50 14.29 -20.63
CA LEU A 530 -33.37 14.91 -19.66
C LEU A 530 -33.85 16.32 -20.08
N GLY A 531 -32.97 17.11 -20.68
CA GLY A 531 -33.32 18.44 -21.21
C GLY A 531 -34.42 18.39 -22.28
N ALA A 532 -34.48 17.30 -23.05
CA ALA A 532 -35.60 17.06 -23.96
C ALA A 532 -36.94 16.81 -23.26
N LEU A 533 -36.94 16.31 -22.02
CA LEU A 533 -38.14 16.05 -21.22
C LEU A 533 -38.46 17.24 -20.27
N HIS A 534 -37.45 17.93 -19.82
CA HIS A 534 -37.56 19.04 -18.86
C HIS A 534 -36.65 20.21 -19.27
N PRO A 535 -37.17 21.31 -19.82
CA PRO A 535 -36.39 22.45 -20.32
C PRO A 535 -35.48 23.09 -19.24
N ASP A 536 -35.81 23.00 -17.97
CA ASP A 536 -34.98 23.51 -16.88
C ASP A 536 -33.62 22.82 -16.80
N PHE A 537 -33.50 21.57 -17.16
CA PHE A 537 -32.22 20.86 -17.17
C PHE A 537 -31.25 21.38 -18.20
N GLU A 538 -31.71 21.78 -19.37
CA GLU A 538 -30.86 22.38 -20.37
C GLU A 538 -30.31 23.73 -19.88
N ARG A 539 -31.15 24.54 -19.25
CA ARG A 539 -30.74 25.78 -18.63
C ARG A 539 -29.69 25.53 -17.53
N LEU A 540 -29.97 24.60 -16.57
CA LEU A 540 -29.04 24.26 -15.48
C LEU A 540 -27.71 23.72 -16.00
N ARG A 541 -27.70 22.91 -17.06
CA ARG A 541 -26.51 22.41 -17.71
C ARG A 541 -25.67 23.54 -18.28
N ASN A 542 -26.27 24.51 -18.96
CA ASN A 542 -25.59 25.66 -19.56
C ASN A 542 -25.06 26.59 -18.45
N GLU A 543 -25.82 26.85 -17.40
CA GLU A 543 -25.39 27.64 -16.22
C GLU A 543 -24.18 26.95 -15.53
N LEU A 544 -24.18 25.61 -15.39
CA LEU A 544 -23.06 24.83 -14.86
C LEU A 544 -21.82 25.01 -15.73
N GLY A 545 -21.91 24.81 -17.05
CA GLY A 545 -20.78 25.00 -17.97
C GLY A 545 -20.17 26.39 -17.88
N GLY A 546 -21.01 27.43 -17.83
CA GLY A 546 -20.55 28.81 -17.62
C GLY A 546 -19.88 29.04 -16.25
N ALA A 547 -20.39 28.40 -15.19
CA ALA A 547 -19.79 28.51 -13.86
C ALA A 547 -18.44 27.76 -13.77
N ILE A 548 -18.33 26.58 -14.36
CA ILE A 548 -17.08 25.81 -14.43
C ILE A 548 -16.02 26.58 -15.21
N LYS A 549 -16.38 27.16 -16.35
CA LYS A 549 -15.45 27.95 -17.13
C LYS A 549 -14.85 29.10 -16.31
N ARG A 550 -15.71 29.89 -15.63
CA ARG A 550 -15.24 30.98 -14.76
C ARG A 550 -14.35 30.47 -13.60
N CYS A 551 -14.74 29.37 -12.97
CA CYS A 551 -13.95 28.74 -11.91
C CYS A 551 -12.57 28.33 -12.42
N ARG A 552 -12.50 27.69 -13.58
CA ARG A 552 -11.26 27.24 -14.22
C ARG A 552 -10.35 28.42 -14.60
N GLU A 553 -10.90 29.48 -15.17
CA GLU A 553 -10.15 30.69 -15.54
C GLU A 553 -9.57 31.38 -14.30
N SER A 554 -10.37 31.58 -13.24
CA SER A 554 -9.88 32.19 -12.00
C SER A 554 -8.80 31.33 -11.31
N MET A 555 -8.98 30.02 -11.23
CA MET A 555 -7.97 29.10 -10.72
C MET A 555 -6.68 29.16 -11.52
N LYS A 556 -6.77 29.16 -12.85
CA LYS A 556 -5.60 29.18 -13.72
C LYS A 556 -4.79 30.45 -13.44
N ILE A 557 -5.41 31.61 -13.44
CA ILE A 557 -4.75 32.89 -13.19
C ILE A 557 -4.09 32.90 -11.80
N PHE A 558 -4.81 32.45 -10.77
CA PHE A 558 -4.28 32.38 -9.41
C PHE A 558 -3.04 31.48 -9.32
N PHE A 559 -3.11 30.24 -9.83
CA PHE A 559 -1.98 29.31 -9.77
C PHE A 559 -0.81 29.75 -10.65
N GLU A 560 -1.04 30.37 -11.82
CA GLU A 560 0.03 30.94 -12.64
C GLU A 560 0.80 32.03 -11.91
N LYS A 561 0.10 32.92 -11.20
CA LYS A 561 0.73 33.94 -10.36
C LYS A 561 1.42 33.33 -9.16
N LEU A 562 0.80 32.37 -8.49
CA LEU A 562 1.36 31.69 -7.35
C LEU A 562 2.66 30.96 -7.71
N VAL A 563 2.66 30.22 -8.83
CA VAL A 563 3.85 29.55 -9.37
C VAL A 563 4.90 30.59 -9.75
N GLY A 564 4.52 31.66 -10.43
CA GLY A 564 5.44 32.74 -10.83
C GLY A 564 6.15 33.37 -9.63
N ASN A 565 5.41 33.65 -8.54
CA ASN A 565 5.96 34.22 -7.32
C ASN A 565 6.88 33.24 -6.56
N SER A 566 6.62 31.94 -6.66
CA SER A 566 7.28 30.91 -5.85
C SER A 566 8.39 30.15 -6.61
N LEU A 567 8.44 30.23 -7.95
CA LEU A 567 9.31 29.40 -8.80
C LEU A 567 10.79 29.46 -8.39
N HIS A 568 11.27 30.65 -8.03
CA HIS A 568 12.67 30.89 -7.64
C HIS A 568 13.08 30.19 -6.35
N ARG A 569 12.13 29.70 -5.56
CA ARG A 569 12.35 28.99 -4.28
C ARG A 569 12.53 27.49 -4.47
N PHE A 570 12.25 26.95 -5.66
CA PHE A 570 12.28 25.51 -5.93
C PHE A 570 13.44 25.16 -6.88
N ASP A 571 14.18 24.11 -6.54
CA ASP A 571 15.26 23.58 -7.33
C ASP A 571 14.71 22.70 -8.48
N PRO A 572 14.92 23.06 -9.76
CA PRO A 572 14.48 22.24 -10.89
C PRO A 572 15.11 20.86 -10.97
N GLU A 573 16.28 20.67 -10.37
CA GLU A 573 17.02 19.40 -10.34
C GLU A 573 16.64 18.52 -9.15
N ALA A 574 15.77 19.00 -8.27
CA ALA A 574 15.31 18.24 -7.12
C ALA A 574 14.61 16.94 -7.54
N LYS A 575 15.15 15.80 -7.10
CA LYS A 575 14.59 14.46 -7.40
C LYS A 575 13.25 14.18 -6.70
N TYR A 576 12.92 14.91 -5.65
CA TYR A 576 11.74 14.75 -4.80
C TYR A 576 10.99 16.08 -4.67
N SER A 577 9.72 16.01 -4.22
CA SER A 577 8.96 17.22 -3.87
C SER A 577 9.65 17.98 -2.74
N THR A 578 9.67 19.30 -2.86
CA THR A 578 10.19 20.20 -1.83
C THR A 578 9.03 20.87 -1.12
N LYS A 579 9.12 20.95 0.23
CA LYS A 579 8.12 21.63 1.08
C LYS A 579 8.72 22.93 1.62
N LEU A 580 7.95 24.03 1.49
CA LEU A 580 8.35 25.34 1.94
C LEU A 580 7.26 25.96 2.80
N ILE A 581 7.58 26.27 4.07
CA ILE A 581 6.62 26.88 5.00
C ILE A 581 6.30 28.29 4.55
N ILE A 582 5.05 28.67 4.67
CA ILE A 582 4.54 30.02 4.46
C ILE A 582 4.53 30.69 5.85
N GLU A 583 5.52 31.53 6.11
CA GLU A 583 5.71 32.13 7.44
C GLU A 583 4.78 33.32 7.69
N ASN A 584 4.41 34.05 6.64
CA ASN A 584 3.50 35.20 6.73
C ASN A 584 2.46 35.16 5.58
N LEU A 585 1.26 34.76 5.95
CA LEU A 585 0.15 34.64 4.99
C LEU A 585 -0.20 35.98 4.35
N ALA A 586 -0.22 37.09 5.11
CA ALA A 586 -0.56 38.40 4.61
C ALA A 586 0.46 38.93 3.59
N GLU A 587 1.74 38.66 3.80
CA GLU A 587 2.82 39.02 2.87
C GLU A 587 2.76 38.18 1.59
N GLU A 588 2.52 36.86 1.73
CA GLU A 588 2.49 35.93 0.61
C GLU A 588 1.24 36.06 -0.26
N PHE A 589 0.06 36.16 0.36
CA PHE A 589 -1.23 36.16 -0.31
C PHE A 589 -1.86 37.56 -0.46
N GLY A 590 -1.41 38.58 0.29
CA GLY A 590 -1.92 39.94 0.17
C GLY A 590 -1.88 40.49 -1.27
N PRO A 591 -0.77 40.32 -2.01
CA PRO A 591 -0.72 40.73 -3.42
C PRO A 591 -1.69 39.95 -4.35
N LEU A 592 -2.20 38.80 -3.91
CA LEU A 592 -3.11 37.91 -4.63
C LEU A 592 -4.58 38.02 -4.13
N GLU A 593 -4.89 38.92 -3.19
CA GLU A 593 -6.21 39.02 -2.56
C GLU A 593 -7.34 39.13 -3.60
N GLY A 594 -7.17 39.99 -4.64
CA GLY A 594 -8.15 40.13 -5.71
C GLY A 594 -8.33 38.86 -6.55
N ASP A 595 -7.25 38.09 -6.78
CA ASP A 595 -7.31 36.80 -7.47
C ASP A 595 -7.98 35.72 -6.59
N ILE A 596 -7.69 35.70 -5.30
CA ILE A 596 -8.33 34.81 -4.32
C ILE A 596 -9.84 35.07 -4.23
N GLU A 597 -10.27 36.33 -4.21
CA GLU A 597 -11.69 36.66 -4.27
C GLU A 597 -12.35 36.18 -5.57
N GLN A 598 -11.65 36.24 -6.72
CA GLN A 598 -12.17 35.71 -7.97
C GLN A 598 -12.25 34.18 -7.94
N VAL A 599 -11.25 33.50 -7.38
CA VAL A 599 -11.28 32.05 -7.16
C VAL A 599 -12.44 31.67 -6.25
N ASN A 600 -12.61 32.34 -5.10
CA ASN A 600 -13.73 32.12 -4.19
C ASN A 600 -15.09 32.28 -4.89
N ARG A 601 -15.28 33.35 -5.63
CA ARG A 601 -16.50 33.58 -6.44
C ARG A 601 -16.70 32.48 -7.49
N GLY A 602 -15.64 32.06 -8.15
CA GLY A 602 -15.66 30.95 -9.12
C GLY A 602 -16.09 29.63 -8.48
N PHE A 603 -15.48 29.25 -7.34
CA PHE A 603 -15.84 28.04 -6.59
C PHE A 603 -17.26 28.09 -6.04
N HIS A 604 -17.66 29.20 -5.39
CA HIS A 604 -19.04 29.36 -4.90
C HIS A 604 -20.06 29.25 -6.03
N GLY A 605 -19.77 29.87 -7.17
CA GLY A 605 -20.61 29.79 -8.36
C GLY A 605 -20.73 28.36 -8.88
N ALA A 606 -19.63 27.65 -9.02
CA ALA A 606 -19.61 26.25 -9.49
C ALA A 606 -20.31 25.33 -8.49
N ARG A 607 -20.00 25.45 -7.19
CA ARG A 607 -20.65 24.67 -6.11
C ARG A 607 -22.17 24.87 -6.08
N ASN A 608 -22.63 26.10 -6.17
CA ASN A 608 -24.07 26.39 -6.17
C ASN A 608 -24.76 25.77 -7.39
N GLN A 609 -24.14 25.78 -8.57
CA GLN A 609 -24.72 25.14 -9.75
C GLN A 609 -24.70 23.62 -9.65
N VAL A 610 -23.64 23.04 -9.12
CA VAL A 610 -23.57 21.60 -8.81
C VAL A 610 -24.71 21.22 -7.87
N ARG A 611 -24.90 21.97 -6.78
CA ARG A 611 -25.99 21.71 -5.80
C ARG A 611 -27.37 21.83 -6.44
N ARG A 612 -27.64 22.91 -7.20
CA ARG A 612 -28.93 23.11 -7.89
C ARG A 612 -29.23 21.98 -8.87
N LEU A 613 -28.20 21.54 -9.63
CA LEU A 613 -28.38 20.43 -10.56
C LEU A 613 -28.63 19.11 -9.81
N ARG A 614 -27.94 18.89 -8.69
CA ARG A 614 -28.16 17.73 -7.81
C ARG A 614 -29.60 17.72 -7.24
N GLU A 615 -30.05 18.82 -6.67
CA GLU A 615 -31.41 18.99 -6.15
C GLU A 615 -32.47 18.69 -7.22
N ALA A 616 -32.28 19.25 -8.42
CA ALA A 616 -33.18 18.97 -9.54
C ALA A 616 -33.16 17.49 -10.00
N LEU A 617 -32.03 16.81 -9.85
CA LEU A 617 -31.94 15.36 -10.14
C LEU A 617 -32.64 14.51 -9.06
N LEU A 618 -32.70 14.98 -7.79
CA LEU A 618 -33.40 14.28 -6.71
C LEU A 618 -34.92 14.28 -6.91
N ASP A 619 -35.45 15.27 -7.60
CA ASP A 619 -36.89 15.35 -7.93
C ASP A 619 -37.32 14.35 -9.03
N ILE A 620 -36.35 13.64 -9.64
CA ILE A 620 -36.61 12.64 -10.65
C ILE A 620 -36.50 11.26 -9.99
N ASP A 621 -37.38 10.34 -10.43
CA ASP A 621 -37.48 8.97 -9.90
C ASP A 621 -36.11 8.36 -9.60
N GLU A 622 -35.79 8.16 -8.30
CA GLU A 622 -34.54 7.60 -7.77
C GLU A 622 -34.17 6.23 -8.36
N THR A 623 -35.08 5.59 -9.07
CA THR A 623 -34.89 4.25 -9.64
C THR A 623 -34.12 4.23 -10.95
N ARG A 624 -33.82 5.38 -11.58
CA ARG A 624 -33.05 5.44 -12.82
C ARG A 624 -31.56 5.38 -12.53
N GLU A 625 -30.97 4.21 -12.74
CA GLU A 625 -29.52 3.97 -12.64
C GLU A 625 -28.66 5.04 -13.34
N ASP A 626 -29.17 5.57 -14.44
CA ASP A 626 -28.48 6.54 -15.27
C ASP A 626 -28.12 7.86 -14.56
N PHE A 627 -28.88 8.25 -13.55
CA PHE A 627 -28.71 9.53 -12.86
C PHE A 627 -27.91 9.45 -11.56
N LEU A 628 -27.72 8.26 -11.06
CA LEU A 628 -27.05 8.08 -9.79
C LEU A 628 -25.56 8.41 -9.86
N GLU A 629 -24.90 8.10 -10.98
CA GLU A 629 -23.50 8.48 -11.21
C GLU A 629 -23.32 10.00 -11.24
N LEU A 630 -24.30 10.71 -11.81
CA LEU A 630 -24.34 12.17 -11.80
C LEU A 630 -24.47 12.73 -10.39
N HIS A 631 -25.36 12.19 -9.58
CA HIS A 631 -25.52 12.56 -8.19
C HIS A 631 -24.22 12.50 -7.42
N GLN A 632 -23.51 11.39 -7.56
CA GLN A 632 -22.24 11.21 -6.86
C GLN A 632 -21.14 12.14 -7.32
N LEU A 633 -21.06 12.30 -8.63
CA LEU A 633 -20.08 13.20 -9.20
C LEU A 633 -20.30 14.62 -8.62
N PHE A 634 -21.58 15.02 -8.45
CA PHE A 634 -21.92 16.32 -7.88
C PHE A 634 -21.74 16.38 -6.36
N ASP A 635 -22.05 15.33 -5.61
CA ASP A 635 -21.77 15.25 -4.18
C ASP A 635 -20.27 15.36 -3.87
N ARG A 636 -19.47 14.59 -4.62
CA ARG A 636 -18.01 14.65 -4.50
C ARG A 636 -17.45 16.02 -4.87
N GLY A 637 -18.03 16.65 -5.89
CA GLY A 637 -17.66 17.97 -6.32
C GLY A 637 -18.00 19.05 -5.30
N GLU A 638 -19.15 18.96 -4.70
CA GLU A 638 -19.54 19.89 -3.63
C GLU A 638 -18.59 19.79 -2.44
N GLY A 639 -18.24 18.56 -2.01
CA GLY A 639 -17.26 18.34 -0.94
C GLY A 639 -15.88 18.91 -1.27
N LEU A 640 -15.32 18.55 -2.43
CA LEU A 640 -14.00 19.02 -2.86
C LEU A 640 -13.93 20.56 -2.98
N MET A 641 -15.00 21.18 -3.50
CA MET A 641 -15.07 22.63 -3.59
C MET A 641 -15.20 23.27 -2.21
N THR A 642 -15.93 22.65 -1.28
CA THR A 642 -16.08 23.14 0.09
C THR A 642 -14.74 23.13 0.82
N ASP A 643 -14.00 22.03 0.78
CA ASP A 643 -12.67 21.92 1.39
C ASP A 643 -11.69 22.96 0.80
N SER A 644 -11.74 23.16 -0.52
CA SER A 644 -10.91 24.16 -1.20
C SER A 644 -11.28 25.58 -0.79
N LEU A 645 -12.56 25.89 -0.62
CA LEU A 645 -13.02 27.19 -0.16
C LEU A 645 -12.60 27.47 1.28
N LEU A 646 -12.69 26.48 2.16
CA LEU A 646 -12.26 26.61 3.56
C LEU A 646 -10.76 26.92 3.64
N LEU A 647 -9.93 26.22 2.84
CA LEU A 647 -8.50 26.50 2.80
C LEU A 647 -8.22 27.90 2.23
N ILE A 648 -8.87 28.30 1.14
CA ILE A 648 -8.68 29.64 0.54
C ILE A 648 -9.12 30.72 1.55
N GLN A 649 -10.22 30.50 2.27
CA GLN A 649 -10.68 31.43 3.32
C GLN A 649 -9.66 31.51 4.45
N ALA A 650 -9.12 30.39 4.91
CA ALA A 650 -8.08 30.33 5.93
C ALA A 650 -6.83 31.12 5.52
N LEU A 651 -6.41 31.02 4.26
CA LEU A 651 -5.26 31.76 3.73
C LEU A 651 -5.44 33.28 3.75
N THR A 652 -6.69 33.76 3.73
CA THR A 652 -6.98 35.22 3.71
C THR A 652 -7.38 35.79 5.06
N THR A 653 -7.96 34.97 5.95
CA THR A 653 -8.56 35.46 7.20
C THR A 653 -7.80 35.02 8.46
N ASN A 654 -7.06 33.91 8.39
CA ASN A 654 -6.37 33.37 9.57
C ASN A 654 -5.03 34.06 9.81
N GLN A 655 -4.95 34.77 10.92
CA GLN A 655 -3.72 35.21 11.54
C GLN A 655 -3.36 34.33 12.77
N ASP A 656 -4.14 33.23 12.99
CA ASP A 656 -3.95 32.37 14.15
C ASP A 656 -2.74 31.45 13.95
N ASN A 657 -1.90 31.39 14.99
CA ASN A 657 -0.72 30.51 15.04
C ASN A 657 -1.09 29.01 15.22
N ASP A 658 -2.36 28.66 15.21
CA ASP A 658 -2.86 27.30 15.45
C ASP A 658 -2.76 26.39 14.21
N TRP A 659 -2.52 27.00 13.04
CA TRP A 659 -2.33 26.29 11.79
C TRP A 659 -0.98 26.60 11.14
N VAL A 660 -0.37 25.62 10.49
CA VAL A 660 0.81 25.78 9.64
C VAL A 660 0.41 25.56 8.19
N TYR A 661 0.89 26.46 7.32
CA TYR A 661 0.68 26.39 5.86
C TYR A 661 2.01 26.24 5.14
N TRP A 662 2.00 25.49 4.05
CA TRP A 662 3.21 25.30 3.25
C TRP A 662 2.89 25.06 1.78
N TYR A 663 3.86 25.34 0.94
CA TYR A 663 3.90 24.88 -0.43
C TYR A 663 4.54 23.49 -0.52
N GLU A 664 3.98 22.62 -1.33
CA GLU A 664 4.65 21.42 -1.81
C GLU A 664 4.79 21.48 -3.32
N GLY A 665 6.04 21.51 -3.81
CA GLY A 665 6.37 21.68 -5.21
C GLY A 665 7.24 20.56 -5.77
N SER A 666 6.96 20.16 -7.02
CA SER A 666 7.80 19.21 -7.76
C SER A 666 7.81 19.53 -9.24
N PHE A 667 8.97 19.39 -9.88
CA PHE A 667 9.08 19.55 -11.33
C PHE A 667 8.69 18.25 -12.05
N LYS A 668 7.85 18.38 -13.09
CA LYS A 668 7.46 17.26 -13.94
C LYS A 668 7.57 17.65 -15.41
N ASN A 669 8.01 16.70 -16.23
CA ASN A 669 7.97 16.88 -17.69
C ASN A 669 6.55 16.62 -18.19
N ILE A 670 5.91 17.64 -18.71
CA ILE A 670 4.57 17.60 -19.29
C ILE A 670 4.68 18.02 -20.75
N ARG A 671 4.44 17.10 -21.69
CA ARG A 671 4.52 17.32 -23.13
C ARG A 671 5.86 17.95 -23.58
N GLY A 672 6.97 17.48 -23.01
CA GLY A 672 8.32 17.96 -23.33
C GLY A 672 8.75 19.24 -22.63
N GLN A 673 7.92 19.81 -21.75
CA GLN A 673 8.25 20.98 -20.95
C GLN A 673 8.31 20.64 -19.47
N THR A 674 9.40 21.02 -18.80
CA THR A 674 9.52 20.92 -17.35
C THR A 674 8.71 22.02 -16.67
N GLN A 675 7.70 21.63 -15.91
CA GLN A 675 6.80 22.54 -15.21
C GLN A 675 6.79 22.27 -13.72
N LEU A 676 6.77 23.32 -12.90
CA LEU A 676 6.57 23.24 -11.47
C LEU A 676 5.09 22.95 -11.19
N ILE A 677 4.84 21.84 -10.48
CA ILE A 677 3.54 21.51 -9.92
C ILE A 677 3.54 21.93 -8.47
N LEU A 678 2.67 22.85 -8.12
CA LEU A 678 2.59 23.44 -6.80
C LEU A 678 1.25 23.11 -6.16
N MET A 679 1.31 22.71 -4.90
CA MET A 679 0.16 22.51 -4.00
C MET A 679 0.31 23.43 -2.80
N VAL A 680 -0.81 23.93 -2.27
CA VAL A 680 -0.88 24.61 -0.98
C VAL A 680 -1.51 23.66 0.01
N GLN A 681 -0.90 23.50 1.16
CA GLN A 681 -1.39 22.62 2.21
C GLN A 681 -1.47 23.39 3.54
N GLY A 682 -2.40 22.96 4.39
CA GLY A 682 -2.57 23.49 5.74
C GLY A 682 -2.92 22.37 6.71
N ALA A 683 -2.38 22.45 7.92
CA ALA A 683 -2.71 21.52 9.01
C ALA A 683 -2.66 22.25 10.37
N PRO A 684 -3.41 21.77 11.38
CA PRO A 684 -3.27 22.26 12.75
C PRO A 684 -1.85 21.97 13.25
N VAL A 685 -1.28 22.92 14.02
CA VAL A 685 0.04 22.77 14.63
C VAL A 685 0.00 21.75 15.77
N ASP A 686 -1.05 21.84 16.59
CA ASP A 686 -1.34 20.89 17.67
C ASP A 686 -2.66 20.17 17.40
N ILE A 687 -2.61 18.84 17.37
CA ILE A 687 -3.76 17.97 17.15
C ILE A 687 -4.36 17.43 18.45
N GLY A 688 -3.73 17.71 19.60
CA GLY A 688 -4.21 17.24 20.89
C GLY A 688 -5.65 17.65 21.16
N PRO A 689 -6.04 18.93 20.99
CA PRO A 689 -7.41 19.37 21.14
C PRO A 689 -8.42 18.66 20.23
N ASP A 690 -8.03 18.40 18.96
CA ASP A 690 -8.90 17.71 17.99
C ASP A 690 -9.13 16.23 18.39
N LEU A 691 -8.07 15.55 18.83
CA LEU A 691 -8.19 14.18 19.33
C LEU A 691 -8.96 14.11 20.64
N SER A 692 -8.71 15.03 21.58
CA SER A 692 -9.41 15.09 22.86
C SER A 692 -10.91 15.27 22.65
N SER A 693 -11.32 16.28 21.89
CA SER A 693 -12.73 16.61 21.68
C SER A 693 -13.45 15.62 20.76
N GLY A 694 -12.78 15.18 19.68
CA GLY A 694 -13.43 14.35 18.66
C GLY A 694 -13.40 12.84 18.95
N LEU A 695 -12.48 12.39 19.82
CA LEU A 695 -12.31 10.96 20.07
C LEU A 695 -12.50 10.58 21.55
N PHE A 696 -11.81 11.25 22.49
CA PHE A 696 -11.74 10.72 23.86
C PHE A 696 -12.89 11.18 24.77
N LYS A 697 -13.40 12.42 24.61
CA LYS A 697 -14.48 12.96 25.48
C LYS A 697 -15.82 12.25 25.33
N GLU A 698 -16.08 11.67 24.18
CA GLU A 698 -17.35 11.04 23.84
C GLU A 698 -17.38 9.54 24.21
N LEU A 699 -16.28 9.02 24.80
CA LEU A 699 -16.13 7.61 25.09
C LEU A 699 -16.13 7.35 26.60
N ASP A 700 -16.82 6.26 27.01
CA ASP A 700 -16.78 5.80 28.39
C ASP A 700 -15.43 5.12 28.72
N HIS A 701 -14.82 4.42 27.73
CA HIS A 701 -13.56 3.74 27.94
C HIS A 701 -12.61 3.93 26.75
N SER A 702 -11.38 4.32 27.03
CA SER A 702 -10.31 4.44 26.03
C SER A 702 -9.04 3.75 26.52
N ILE A 703 -8.53 2.82 25.72
CA ILE A 703 -7.28 2.11 26.02
C ILE A 703 -6.28 2.38 24.91
N LEU A 704 -5.17 3.04 25.26
CA LEU A 704 -4.08 3.36 24.35
C LEU A 704 -2.89 2.48 24.74
N THR A 705 -2.52 1.54 23.87
CA THR A 705 -1.43 0.59 24.15
C THR A 705 -0.39 0.57 23.05
N SER A 706 0.88 0.47 23.43
CA SER A 706 2.02 0.27 22.53
C SER A 706 3.22 -0.28 23.30
N ALA A 707 4.24 -0.74 22.57
CA ALA A 707 5.51 -1.10 23.16
C ALA A 707 6.40 0.10 23.52
N THR A 708 6.05 1.30 23.02
CA THR A 708 6.92 2.50 23.11
C THR A 708 6.07 3.75 23.28
N LEU A 709 5.73 4.14 24.49
CA LEU A 709 4.97 5.36 24.82
C LEU A 709 5.75 6.29 25.75
N ARG A 710 6.57 5.72 26.64
CA ARG A 710 7.33 6.50 27.63
C ARG A 710 8.62 7.06 27.05
N ILE A 711 8.95 8.24 27.55
CA ILE A 711 10.27 8.88 27.44
C ILE A 711 10.77 9.15 28.86
N ASP A 712 11.99 8.77 29.17
CA ASP A 712 12.60 8.94 30.50
C ASP A 712 11.67 8.50 31.66
N ALA A 713 11.03 7.35 31.50
CA ALA A 713 10.05 6.77 32.42
C ALA A 713 8.72 7.54 32.57
N SER A 714 8.48 8.63 31.82
CA SER A 714 7.21 9.40 31.85
C SER A 714 6.36 9.17 30.60
N PHE A 715 5.04 9.25 30.78
CA PHE A 715 4.05 9.31 29.70
C PHE A 715 3.73 10.74 29.26
N ASP A 716 4.24 11.77 29.91
CA ASP A 716 3.84 13.18 29.70
C ASP A 716 3.91 13.61 28.24
N TYR A 717 4.95 13.22 27.53
CA TYR A 717 5.10 13.51 26.11
C TYR A 717 3.94 12.94 25.29
N PHE A 718 3.59 11.68 25.49
CA PHE A 718 2.52 11.01 24.79
C PHE A 718 1.14 11.61 25.13
N LEU A 719 0.89 11.89 26.41
CA LEU A 719 -0.36 12.51 26.89
C LEU A 719 -0.55 13.90 26.29
N GLN A 720 0.50 14.71 26.23
CA GLN A 720 0.46 16.02 25.60
C GLN A 720 0.14 15.92 24.11
N ARG A 721 0.83 15.02 23.39
CA ARG A 721 0.64 14.83 21.94
C ARG A 721 -0.75 14.33 21.54
N THR A 722 -1.43 13.65 22.45
CA THR A 722 -2.78 13.11 22.24
C THR A 722 -3.90 13.93 22.86
N GLY A 723 -3.55 15.03 23.61
CA GLY A 723 -4.52 15.88 24.28
C GLY A 723 -5.13 15.25 25.54
N LEU A 724 -4.48 14.23 26.11
CA LEU A 724 -4.93 13.53 27.32
C LEU A 724 -4.32 14.11 28.62
N ASN A 725 -3.58 15.22 28.54
CA ASN A 725 -3.01 15.92 29.68
C ASN A 725 -3.97 16.98 30.32
N GLY A 726 -5.22 17.05 29.86
CA GLY A 726 -6.22 17.98 30.39
C GLY A 726 -6.82 17.55 31.74
N VAL A 727 -7.27 18.52 32.55
CA VAL A 727 -7.92 18.28 33.85
C VAL A 727 -9.17 17.40 33.74
N GLU A 728 -9.82 17.37 32.59
CA GLU A 728 -10.99 16.56 32.28
C GLU A 728 -10.73 15.04 32.22
N PHE A 729 -9.46 14.64 32.30
CA PHE A 729 -9.00 13.24 32.30
C PHE A 729 -8.34 12.84 33.62
N ASP A 730 -8.83 13.34 34.75
CA ASP A 730 -8.26 13.08 36.09
C ASP A 730 -8.26 11.58 36.48
N ASP A 731 -9.16 10.78 35.89
CA ASP A 731 -9.25 9.33 36.12
C ASP A 731 -8.34 8.50 35.17
N LEU A 732 -7.47 9.17 34.39
CA LEU A 732 -6.51 8.51 33.52
C LEU A 732 -5.52 7.67 34.35
N LYS A 733 -5.40 6.38 33.99
CA LYS A 733 -4.44 5.45 34.59
C LYS A 733 -3.34 5.09 33.60
N THR A 734 -2.10 5.14 34.09
CA THR A 734 -0.94 4.71 33.31
C THR A 734 -0.35 3.45 33.92
N ALA A 735 0.15 2.53 33.07
CA ALA A 735 0.82 1.33 33.52
C ALA A 735 1.92 0.90 32.56
N VAL A 736 2.87 0.13 33.10
CA VAL A 736 3.97 -0.46 32.33
C VAL A 736 4.02 -1.95 32.61
N PHE A 737 4.11 -2.72 31.53
CA PHE A 737 4.29 -4.16 31.57
C PHE A 737 5.54 -4.51 30.76
N GLU A 738 6.54 -5.01 31.45
CA GLU A 738 7.82 -5.32 30.84
C GLU A 738 7.72 -6.49 29.85
N SER A 739 8.62 -6.51 28.87
CA SER A 739 8.77 -7.63 27.94
C SER A 739 9.18 -8.90 28.71
N PRO A 740 8.68 -10.08 28.32
CA PRO A 740 9.12 -11.35 28.90
C PRO A 740 10.54 -11.77 28.46
N PHE A 741 11.17 -11.02 27.57
CA PHE A 741 12.46 -11.37 26.97
C PHE A 741 13.63 -10.93 27.86
N HIS A 742 14.68 -11.76 27.89
CA HIS A 742 15.94 -11.47 28.59
C HIS A 742 16.97 -10.84 27.64
N PHE A 743 16.74 -9.58 27.26
CA PHE A 743 17.49 -8.91 26.20
C PHE A 743 19.00 -8.93 26.40
N ASN A 744 19.52 -8.83 27.62
CA ASN A 744 20.97 -8.89 27.89
C ASN A 744 21.59 -10.26 27.59
N GLU A 745 20.77 -11.33 27.57
CA GLU A 745 21.22 -12.67 27.22
C GLU A 745 21.03 -12.96 25.72
N GLN A 746 20.05 -12.31 25.09
CA GLN A 746 19.62 -12.55 23.71
C GLN A 746 20.27 -11.60 22.69
N VAL A 747 20.73 -10.42 23.12
CA VAL A 747 21.22 -9.39 22.20
C VAL A 747 22.62 -8.92 22.58
N THR A 748 23.51 -8.90 21.60
CA THR A 748 24.78 -8.19 21.70
C THR A 748 24.64 -6.81 21.04
N TYR A 749 24.83 -5.75 21.84
CA TYR A 749 24.71 -4.37 21.36
C TYR A 749 26.09 -3.74 21.13
N TYR A 750 26.39 -3.38 19.89
CA TYR A 750 27.60 -2.69 19.47
C TYR A 750 27.31 -1.25 19.04
N GLN A 751 28.05 -0.30 19.64
CA GLN A 751 27.93 1.13 19.34
C GLN A 751 29.23 1.67 18.74
N TYR A 752 29.14 2.14 17.50
CA TYR A 752 30.30 2.75 16.83
C TYR A 752 30.60 4.13 17.39
N SER A 753 31.91 4.42 17.67
CA SER A 753 32.38 5.67 18.25
C SER A 753 33.13 6.58 17.26
N GLY A 754 33.46 6.08 16.06
CA GLY A 754 34.14 6.86 15.03
C GLY A 754 33.17 7.82 14.32
N THR A 755 33.70 8.98 13.89
CA THR A 755 32.89 10.05 13.26
C THR A 755 32.52 9.76 11.77
N ASP A 756 33.11 8.73 11.18
CA ASP A 756 32.91 8.32 9.77
C ASP A 756 31.90 7.20 9.58
N GLY A 757 31.37 6.65 10.68
CA GLY A 757 30.44 5.49 10.65
C GLY A 757 29.22 5.62 9.74
N GLN A 758 28.84 6.86 9.41
CA GLN A 758 27.72 7.14 8.51
C GLN A 758 28.12 7.31 7.03
N THR A 759 29.44 7.21 6.71
CA THR A 759 29.87 7.28 5.30
C THR A 759 29.46 6.02 4.55
N PRO A 760 29.11 6.11 3.25
CA PRO A 760 28.75 4.93 2.46
C PRO A 760 29.83 3.85 2.45
N ASP A 761 31.13 4.23 2.48
CA ASP A 761 32.28 3.31 2.52
C ASP A 761 32.35 2.56 3.86
N ALA A 762 32.25 3.26 5.00
CA ALA A 762 32.24 2.62 6.31
C ALA A 762 31.06 1.67 6.47
N LEU A 763 29.88 2.08 5.98
CA LEU A 763 28.68 1.25 6.02
C LEU A 763 28.83 0.00 5.13
N ALA A 764 29.31 0.15 3.90
CA ALA A 764 29.55 -0.99 3.01
C ALA A 764 30.55 -1.97 3.63
N ASN A 765 31.66 -1.47 4.21
CA ASN A 765 32.65 -2.29 4.92
C ASN A 765 32.02 -3.02 6.12
N MET A 766 31.22 -2.34 6.94
CA MET A 766 30.54 -2.93 8.09
C MET A 766 29.58 -4.04 7.68
N ILE A 767 28.71 -3.77 6.70
CA ILE A 767 27.73 -4.72 6.20
C ILE A 767 28.44 -5.94 5.61
N TYR A 768 29.48 -5.71 4.79
CA TYR A 768 30.27 -6.78 4.19
C TYR A 768 30.99 -7.63 5.25
N TYR A 769 31.60 -6.97 6.24
CA TYR A 769 32.26 -7.68 7.36
C TYR A 769 31.27 -8.55 8.14
N CYS A 770 30.12 -8.00 8.52
CA CYS A 770 29.08 -8.76 9.23
C CYS A 770 28.58 -9.96 8.40
N HIS A 771 28.37 -9.76 7.09
CA HIS A 771 27.95 -10.84 6.21
C HIS A 771 29.00 -11.96 6.14
N GLN A 772 30.29 -11.64 6.00
CA GLN A 772 31.35 -12.63 5.93
C GLN A 772 31.61 -13.33 7.28
N ARG A 773 31.50 -12.59 8.39
CA ARG A 773 31.82 -13.06 9.73
C ARG A 773 30.74 -13.96 10.31
N TYR A 774 29.49 -13.50 10.22
CA TYR A 774 28.38 -14.14 10.89
C TYR A 774 27.53 -15.03 9.97
N ASN A 775 27.53 -14.76 8.66
CA ASN A 775 26.71 -15.47 7.65
C ASN A 775 25.23 -15.58 8.03
N LYS A 776 24.69 -14.49 8.59
CA LYS A 776 23.33 -14.39 9.13
C LYS A 776 22.51 -13.39 8.32
N ARG A 777 21.18 -13.48 8.43
CA ARG A 777 20.26 -12.48 7.82
C ARG A 777 20.35 -11.16 8.55
N MET A 778 20.48 -10.08 7.78
CA MET A 778 20.60 -8.74 8.35
C MET A 778 19.63 -7.72 7.74
N MET A 779 19.24 -6.74 8.55
CA MET A 779 18.50 -5.56 8.12
C MET A 779 19.30 -4.31 8.46
N VAL A 780 19.42 -3.41 7.48
CA VAL A 780 20.10 -2.12 7.64
C VAL A 780 19.08 -1.00 7.46
N LEU A 781 18.88 -0.20 8.49
CA LEU A 781 17.90 0.89 8.52
C LEU A 781 18.56 2.23 8.25
N PHE A 782 18.17 2.82 7.13
CA PHE A 782 18.61 4.13 6.68
C PHE A 782 17.56 5.21 6.97
N THR A 783 18.01 6.43 7.21
CA THR A 783 17.15 7.63 7.24
C THR A 783 17.15 8.39 5.92
N SER A 784 18.03 8.03 4.97
CA SER A 784 18.23 8.68 3.68
C SER A 784 18.25 7.67 2.52
N ARG A 785 17.42 7.87 1.52
CA ARG A 785 17.43 7.05 0.29
C ARG A 785 18.71 7.23 -0.52
N ALA A 786 19.27 8.44 -0.55
CA ALA A 786 20.52 8.70 -1.26
C ALA A 786 21.69 7.92 -0.63
N GLN A 787 21.74 7.88 0.71
CA GLN A 787 22.75 7.10 1.43
C GLN A 787 22.57 5.59 1.21
N LEU A 788 21.34 5.08 1.25
CA LEU A 788 21.04 3.69 0.92
C LEU A 788 21.55 3.32 -0.48
N GLU A 789 21.22 4.13 -1.48
CA GLU A 789 21.63 3.87 -2.87
C GLU A 789 23.16 3.90 -3.04
N SER A 790 23.85 4.87 -2.46
CA SER A 790 25.31 4.94 -2.51
C SER A 790 25.97 3.73 -1.83
N THR A 791 25.45 3.32 -0.64
CA THR A 791 25.94 2.14 0.06
C THR A 791 25.69 0.86 -0.72
N TYR A 792 24.49 0.73 -1.33
CA TYR A 792 24.14 -0.40 -2.19
C TYR A 792 25.13 -0.56 -3.37
N GLN A 793 25.44 0.53 -4.08
CA GLN A 793 26.39 0.51 -5.19
C GLN A 793 27.80 0.11 -4.75
N LEU A 794 28.25 0.55 -3.57
CA LEU A 794 29.55 0.16 -3.03
C LEU A 794 29.59 -1.32 -2.64
N LEU A 795 28.53 -1.83 -1.99
CA LEU A 795 28.43 -3.24 -1.64
C LEU A 795 28.49 -4.14 -2.87
N GLN A 796 27.79 -3.77 -3.95
CA GLN A 796 27.86 -4.51 -5.22
C GLN A 796 29.29 -4.55 -5.78
N ARG A 797 30.03 -3.45 -5.70
CA ARG A 797 31.44 -3.39 -6.15
C ARG A 797 32.38 -4.26 -5.28
N GLN A 798 32.18 -4.26 -3.96
CA GLN A 798 33.00 -5.07 -3.03
C GLN A 798 32.76 -6.59 -3.21
N ALA A 799 31.58 -6.98 -3.63
CA ALA A 799 31.21 -8.37 -3.85
C ALA A 799 32.03 -9.05 -4.98
N GLY A 800 32.68 -8.28 -5.87
CA GLY A 800 33.68 -8.77 -6.83
C GLY A 800 33.24 -9.96 -7.68
N GLY A 801 31.99 -9.96 -8.19
CA GLY A 801 31.42 -11.04 -9.00
C GLY A 801 30.88 -12.24 -8.21
N ARG A 802 30.99 -12.25 -6.89
CA ARG A 802 30.23 -13.15 -6.01
C ARG A 802 28.97 -12.41 -5.59
N GLY A 803 27.83 -12.75 -6.13
CA GLY A 803 26.56 -12.09 -5.84
C GLY A 803 26.25 -12.10 -4.33
N LEU A 804 26.20 -10.93 -3.68
CA LEU A 804 25.63 -10.81 -2.34
C LEU A 804 24.11 -10.82 -2.44
N PRO A 805 23.39 -11.54 -1.57
CA PRO A 805 21.92 -11.56 -1.57
C PRO A 805 21.36 -10.25 -0.97
N ILE A 806 21.44 -9.15 -1.73
CA ILE A 806 21.04 -7.82 -1.28
C ILE A 806 19.64 -7.47 -1.77
N PHE A 807 18.74 -7.19 -0.84
CA PHE A 807 17.37 -6.75 -1.07
C PHE A 807 17.23 -5.27 -0.71
N ALA A 808 17.37 -4.38 -1.68
CA ALA A 808 17.35 -2.94 -1.45
C ALA A 808 16.03 -2.29 -1.82
N GLN A 809 15.53 -1.39 -0.97
CA GLN A 809 14.33 -0.60 -1.22
C GLN A 809 14.56 0.43 -2.33
N LYS A 810 14.31 0.04 -3.59
CA LYS A 810 14.35 0.90 -4.76
C LYS A 810 12.96 1.48 -5.07
N ARG A 811 12.90 2.43 -6.02
CA ARG A 811 11.65 3.14 -6.40
C ARG A 811 10.55 2.19 -6.92
N GLN A 812 10.92 1.04 -7.47
CA GLN A 812 9.99 0.05 -8.07
C GLN A 812 9.90 -1.26 -7.27
N SER A 813 10.67 -1.42 -6.18
CA SER A 813 10.62 -2.63 -5.38
C SER A 813 9.39 -2.67 -4.48
N SER A 814 8.63 -3.76 -4.51
CA SER A 814 7.56 -3.98 -3.55
C SER A 814 8.14 -4.42 -2.21
N ARG A 815 7.58 -3.90 -1.11
CA ARG A 815 7.97 -4.30 0.25
C ARG A 815 7.85 -5.81 0.46
N THR A 816 6.74 -6.39 -0.01
CA THR A 816 6.47 -7.82 0.10
C THR A 816 7.49 -8.66 -0.67
N GLY A 817 7.93 -8.19 -1.85
CA GLY A 817 8.98 -8.86 -2.63
C GLY A 817 10.33 -8.87 -1.91
N LEU A 818 10.71 -7.76 -1.26
CA LEU A 818 11.95 -7.68 -0.48
C LEU A 818 11.94 -8.62 0.73
N VAL A 819 10.82 -8.68 1.46
CA VAL A 819 10.62 -9.59 2.59
C VAL A 819 10.67 -11.06 2.14
N ARG A 820 10.04 -11.40 1.00
CA ARG A 820 10.11 -12.75 0.43
C ARG A 820 11.55 -13.13 0.08
N GLY A 821 12.31 -12.22 -0.54
CA GLY A 821 13.74 -12.46 -0.83
C GLY A 821 14.52 -12.79 0.45
N MET A 822 14.24 -12.10 1.56
CA MET A 822 14.83 -12.44 2.87
C MET A 822 14.45 -13.83 3.34
N HIS A 823 13.20 -14.27 3.13
CA HIS A 823 12.77 -15.62 3.48
C HIS A 823 13.50 -16.70 2.69
N GLN A 824 13.74 -16.47 1.40
CA GLN A 824 14.38 -17.43 0.50
C GLN A 824 15.89 -17.49 0.65
N SER A 825 16.50 -16.44 1.19
CA SER A 825 17.96 -16.38 1.39
C SER A 825 18.35 -16.80 2.80
N ALA A 826 19.38 -17.64 2.94
CA ALA A 826 19.90 -18.05 4.24
C ALA A 826 20.68 -16.93 4.96
N ASN A 827 21.19 -15.93 4.23
CA ASN A 827 22.03 -14.85 4.73
C ASN A 827 21.74 -13.52 4.02
N GLY A 828 20.47 -13.26 3.72
CA GLY A 828 19.99 -12.09 3.01
C GLY A 828 20.33 -10.76 3.71
N ILE A 829 20.58 -9.72 2.91
CA ILE A 829 20.87 -8.37 3.36
C ILE A 829 19.74 -7.44 2.91
N LEU A 830 18.90 -6.97 3.83
CA LEU A 830 17.81 -6.05 3.55
C LEU A 830 18.21 -4.61 3.84
N LEU A 831 18.23 -3.76 2.80
CA LEU A 831 18.48 -2.32 2.96
C LEU A 831 17.13 -1.58 2.88
N GLY A 832 16.70 -0.97 3.99
CA GLY A 832 15.41 -0.30 4.10
C GLY A 832 15.47 1.13 4.64
N THR A 833 14.45 1.94 4.32
CA THR A 833 14.23 3.28 4.89
C THR A 833 12.98 3.27 5.77
N ASN A 834 12.38 4.42 6.04
CA ASN A 834 11.26 4.63 6.96
C ASN A 834 10.16 3.55 6.93
N ALA A 835 9.84 3.00 5.75
CA ALA A 835 8.84 1.93 5.63
C ALA A 835 9.23 0.61 6.32
N PHE A 836 10.51 0.43 6.66
CA PHE A 836 11.03 -0.75 7.35
C PHE A 836 11.29 -0.50 8.85
N TRP A 837 11.25 0.75 9.31
CA TRP A 837 11.28 1.06 10.74
C TRP A 837 10.00 0.59 11.45
N GLU A 838 8.86 0.59 10.75
CA GLU A 838 7.57 0.21 11.29
C GLU A 838 6.90 -0.84 10.39
N GLY A 839 6.25 -1.84 11.00
CA GLY A 839 5.31 -2.72 10.31
C GLY A 839 5.89 -3.84 9.42
N VAL A 840 7.18 -4.23 9.52
CA VAL A 840 7.70 -5.48 8.94
C VAL A 840 7.83 -6.50 10.05
N ASP A 841 7.26 -7.67 9.87
CA ASP A 841 7.45 -8.81 10.76
C ASP A 841 8.45 -9.80 10.14
N LEU A 842 9.59 -9.97 10.81
CA LEU A 842 10.67 -10.88 10.45
C LEU A 842 11.06 -11.69 11.69
N PRO A 843 10.25 -12.65 12.10
CA PRO A 843 10.48 -13.41 13.34
C PRO A 843 11.64 -14.40 13.21
N GLY A 844 12.31 -14.67 14.34
CA GLY A 844 13.33 -15.70 14.49
C GLY A 844 14.53 -15.49 13.56
N GLU A 845 14.99 -16.53 12.95
CA GLU A 845 16.13 -16.52 12.04
C GLU A 845 15.99 -15.59 10.81
N LEU A 846 14.83 -14.98 10.58
CA LEU A 846 14.64 -14.06 9.46
C LEU A 846 15.28 -12.69 9.71
N LEU A 847 15.63 -12.35 10.96
CA LEU A 847 16.39 -11.17 11.32
C LEU A 847 17.28 -11.45 12.51
N GLU A 848 18.57 -11.60 12.27
CA GLU A 848 19.57 -11.91 13.30
C GLU A 848 20.57 -10.77 13.50
N ILE A 849 20.69 -9.85 12.52
CA ILE A 849 21.56 -8.67 12.63
C ILE A 849 20.74 -7.44 12.23
N LEU A 850 20.70 -6.45 13.13
CA LEU A 850 20.07 -5.16 12.86
C LEU A 850 21.10 -4.04 12.94
N ILE A 851 21.25 -3.27 11.85
CA ILE A 851 22.15 -2.13 11.79
C ILE A 851 21.35 -0.85 11.66
N ILE A 852 21.49 0.07 12.59
CA ILE A 852 20.95 1.44 12.50
C ILE A 852 22.07 2.37 12.04
N VAL A 853 21.89 2.96 10.86
CA VAL A 853 22.90 3.83 10.24
C VAL A 853 22.98 5.20 10.91
N LYS A 854 21.81 5.77 11.23
CA LYS A 854 21.69 7.11 11.80
C LYS A 854 20.47 7.21 12.69
N MET A 855 20.57 7.98 13.78
CA MET A 855 19.42 8.24 14.66
C MET A 855 18.25 8.81 13.87
N PRO A 856 17.02 8.29 14.08
CA PRO A 856 15.84 8.58 13.26
C PRO A 856 15.17 9.91 13.61
N PHE A 857 15.93 11.00 13.65
CA PHE A 857 15.37 12.33 13.83
C PHE A 857 14.49 12.73 12.66
N ASN A 858 13.39 13.41 12.97
CA ASN A 858 12.59 14.08 11.97
C ASN A 858 13.41 15.14 11.23
N VAL A 859 13.09 15.39 9.98
CA VAL A 859 13.73 16.47 9.20
C VAL A 859 13.28 17.81 9.78
N PRO A 860 14.18 18.65 10.30
CA PRO A 860 13.81 19.90 10.99
C PRO A 860 13.09 20.92 10.09
N THR A 861 13.25 20.78 8.77
CA THR A 861 12.62 21.67 7.77
C THR A 861 11.23 21.21 7.35
N GLU A 862 10.78 20.04 7.81
CA GLU A 862 9.41 19.59 7.56
C GLU A 862 8.41 20.55 8.24
N PRO A 863 7.36 21.01 7.55
CA PRO A 863 6.45 22.04 8.04
C PRO A 863 5.89 21.78 9.43
N LEU A 864 5.33 20.61 9.64
CA LEU A 864 4.73 20.21 10.91
C LEU A 864 5.76 20.12 12.02
N VAL A 865 6.97 19.62 11.73
CA VAL A 865 8.06 19.50 12.71
C VAL A 865 8.52 20.90 13.17
N LYS A 866 8.73 21.81 12.23
CA LYS A 866 9.14 23.17 12.51
C LYS A 866 8.06 23.94 13.27
N ALA A 867 6.81 23.84 12.84
CA ALA A 867 5.70 24.54 13.46
C ALA A 867 5.44 24.09 14.90
N TYR A 868 5.40 22.78 15.15
CA TYR A 868 5.23 22.23 16.49
C TYR A 868 6.44 22.56 17.39
N GLY A 869 7.66 22.53 16.86
CA GLY A 869 8.86 22.98 17.57
C GLY A 869 8.79 24.46 17.95
N ASN A 870 8.27 25.34 17.09
CA ASN A 870 8.05 26.76 17.40
C ASN A 870 6.97 26.94 18.48
N LEU A 871 5.89 26.15 18.43
CA LEU A 871 4.85 26.15 19.47
C LEU A 871 5.45 25.84 20.84
N ILE A 872 6.26 24.77 20.95
CA ILE A 872 6.95 24.42 22.21
C ILE A 872 7.85 25.57 22.69
N GLN A 873 8.61 26.20 21.79
CA GLN A 873 9.47 27.34 22.16
C GLN A 873 8.66 28.54 22.64
N SER A 874 7.51 28.83 22.04
CA SER A 874 6.63 29.91 22.46
C SER A 874 6.05 29.68 23.86
N GLN A 875 5.88 28.41 24.25
CA GLN A 875 5.45 27.98 25.58
C GLN A 875 6.62 27.92 26.61
N GLY A 876 7.84 28.30 26.20
CA GLY A 876 9.04 28.31 27.05
C GLY A 876 9.79 26.97 27.10
N GLY A 877 9.41 25.99 26.31
CA GLY A 877 10.08 24.70 26.18
C GLY A 877 11.24 24.72 25.18
N ASN A 878 11.90 23.57 25.03
CA ASN A 878 13.01 23.35 24.11
C ASN A 878 12.58 22.39 22.98
N SER A 879 12.44 22.88 21.73
CA SER A 879 11.98 22.10 20.58
C SER A 879 12.81 20.85 20.30
N PHE A 880 14.10 20.83 20.66
CA PHE A 880 14.92 19.64 20.50
C PHE A 880 14.69 18.64 21.63
N MET A 881 14.75 19.09 22.92
CA MET A 881 14.64 18.19 24.07
C MET A 881 13.20 17.69 24.28
N ASP A 882 12.20 18.57 24.08
CA ASP A 882 10.80 18.26 24.40
C ASP A 882 10.01 17.71 23.20
N TYR A 883 10.63 17.66 21.99
CA TYR A 883 9.96 17.14 20.80
C TYR A 883 10.86 16.26 19.92
N ALA A 884 11.95 16.81 19.33
CA ALA A 884 12.73 16.08 18.34
C ALA A 884 13.43 14.84 18.92
N LEU A 885 13.98 14.95 20.13
CA LEU A 885 14.62 13.84 20.82
C LEU A 885 13.63 12.75 21.23
N PRO A 886 12.49 13.05 21.90
CA PRO A 886 11.44 12.10 22.19
C PRO A 886 10.97 11.28 20.98
N GLU A 887 10.62 11.93 19.89
CA GLU A 887 10.20 11.27 18.64
C GLU A 887 11.29 10.32 18.07
N SER A 888 12.56 10.76 18.14
CA SER A 888 13.69 9.94 17.69
C SER A 888 13.92 8.73 18.59
N VAL A 889 13.79 8.87 19.91
CA VAL A 889 13.94 7.77 20.87
C VAL A 889 12.84 6.72 20.70
N ILE A 890 11.59 7.15 20.53
CA ILE A 890 10.46 6.23 20.26
C ILE A 890 10.75 5.38 19.01
N ARG A 891 11.14 6.01 17.90
CA ARG A 891 11.47 5.29 16.66
C ARG A 891 12.67 4.37 16.80
N PHE A 892 13.69 4.81 17.55
CA PHE A 892 14.86 3.99 17.82
C PHE A 892 14.51 2.70 18.57
N ARG A 893 13.67 2.81 19.63
CA ARG A 893 13.13 1.65 20.37
C ARG A 893 12.30 0.72 19.46
N GLN A 894 11.52 1.29 18.55
CA GLN A 894 10.74 0.51 17.57
C GLN A 894 11.63 -0.27 16.60
N GLY A 895 12.73 0.36 16.15
CA GLY A 895 13.75 -0.30 15.34
C GLY A 895 14.34 -1.49 16.07
N PHE A 896 14.80 -1.29 17.31
CA PHE A 896 15.34 -2.36 18.16
C PHE A 896 14.35 -3.50 18.38
N GLY A 897 13.08 -3.17 18.67
CA GLY A 897 12.03 -4.17 18.90
C GLY A 897 11.73 -5.08 17.72
N ARG A 898 12.42 -4.94 16.57
CA ARG A 898 12.36 -5.87 15.43
C ARG A 898 13.22 -7.10 15.60
N LEU A 899 14.28 -6.99 16.39
CA LEU A 899 15.32 -8.01 16.46
C LEU A 899 14.88 -9.24 17.27
N ILE A 900 14.15 -9.05 18.37
CA ILE A 900 13.70 -10.13 19.27
C ILE A 900 12.17 -10.22 19.25
N ARG A 901 11.65 -11.40 18.91
CA ARG A 901 10.22 -11.69 18.80
C ARG A 901 9.78 -12.89 19.64
N THR A 902 10.72 -13.78 19.91
CA THR A 902 10.49 -15.00 20.72
C THR A 902 11.56 -15.12 21.80
N SER A 903 11.30 -15.99 22.78
CA SER A 903 12.24 -16.30 23.87
C SER A 903 13.53 -17.00 23.40
N TYR A 904 13.55 -17.51 22.17
CA TYR A 904 14.68 -18.24 21.59
C TYR A 904 15.47 -17.42 20.56
N ASP A 905 15.01 -16.21 20.24
CA ASP A 905 15.72 -15.37 19.28
C ASP A 905 17.02 -14.85 19.89
N GLU A 906 18.07 -14.83 19.09
CA GLU A 906 19.34 -14.19 19.40
C GLU A 906 19.69 -13.21 18.29
N GLY A 907 20.29 -12.06 18.66
CA GLY A 907 20.60 -11.06 17.65
C GLY A 907 21.79 -10.17 17.98
N ILE A 908 22.30 -9.55 16.91
CA ILE A 908 23.34 -8.53 16.98
C ILE A 908 22.72 -7.18 16.59
N PHE A 909 22.82 -6.23 17.48
CA PHE A 909 22.35 -4.86 17.27
C PHE A 909 23.54 -3.92 17.11
N ILE A 910 23.65 -3.24 15.98
CA ILE A 910 24.78 -2.34 15.66
C ILE A 910 24.23 -0.93 15.37
N VAL A 911 24.81 0.07 16.03
CA VAL A 911 24.48 1.47 15.77
C VAL A 911 25.72 2.20 15.26
N MET A 912 25.62 2.78 14.06
CA MET A 912 26.73 3.45 13.37
C MET A 912 26.80 4.96 13.63
N ASP A 913 25.88 5.51 14.41
CA ASP A 913 25.80 6.93 14.72
C ASP A 913 26.59 7.25 16.01
N ASP A 914 27.72 7.90 15.86
CA ASP A 914 28.61 8.25 16.96
C ASP A 914 28.00 9.22 18.01
N ARG A 915 26.91 9.91 17.63
CA ARG A 915 26.23 10.87 18.51
C ARG A 915 25.66 10.24 19.77
N VAL A 916 25.40 8.93 19.77
CA VAL A 916 24.96 8.20 20.97
C VAL A 916 26.02 8.26 22.06
N VAL A 917 27.30 8.18 21.72
CA VAL A 917 28.41 8.26 22.68
C VAL A 917 28.95 9.69 22.87
N ASN A 918 29.03 10.46 21.75
CA ASN A 918 29.75 11.72 21.71
C ASN A 918 28.87 12.95 22.05
N LYS A 919 27.55 12.80 22.16
CA LYS A 919 26.64 13.90 22.52
C LYS A 919 25.94 13.63 23.85
N ARG A 920 25.71 14.70 24.65
CA ARG A 920 25.03 14.58 25.95
C ARG A 920 23.64 13.94 25.86
N TYR A 921 22.89 14.26 24.83
CA TYR A 921 21.58 13.67 24.61
C TYR A 921 21.59 12.19 24.14
N GLY A 922 22.78 11.68 23.80
CA GLY A 922 22.96 10.29 23.39
C GLY A 922 22.61 9.30 24.49
N ILE A 923 22.70 9.70 25.75
CA ILE A 923 22.30 8.91 26.92
C ILE A 923 20.82 8.46 26.81
N ALA A 924 19.94 9.30 26.26
CA ALA A 924 18.54 8.96 26.08
C ALA A 924 18.33 7.76 25.14
N PHE A 925 19.24 7.53 24.18
CA PHE A 925 19.18 6.36 23.29
C PHE A 925 19.78 5.11 23.96
N SER A 926 20.88 5.25 24.70
CA SER A 926 21.50 4.11 25.40
C SER A 926 20.60 3.59 26.52
N GLU A 927 19.94 4.48 27.27
CA GLU A 927 18.99 4.10 28.33
C GLU A 927 17.64 3.60 27.81
N ALA A 928 17.32 3.93 26.55
CA ALA A 928 16.07 3.50 25.92
C ALA A 928 16.03 2.01 25.55
N ILE A 929 17.18 1.33 25.54
CA ILE A 929 17.31 -0.10 25.19
C ILE A 929 17.83 -0.86 26.42
N PRO A 930 17.14 -1.93 26.83
CA PRO A 930 17.50 -2.72 28.02
C PRO A 930 18.64 -3.73 27.71
N VAL A 931 19.74 -3.26 27.09
CA VAL A 931 20.90 -4.08 26.73
C VAL A 931 22.19 -3.29 27.00
N ASP A 932 23.16 -3.95 27.60
CA ASP A 932 24.47 -3.35 27.87
C ASP A 932 25.21 -3.06 26.56
N MET A 933 25.69 -1.81 26.42
CA MET A 933 26.32 -1.30 25.22
C MET A 933 27.81 -1.56 25.18
N THR A 934 28.33 -2.17 24.14
CA THR A 934 29.75 -2.33 23.85
C THR A 934 30.17 -1.31 22.81
N VAL A 935 31.09 -0.39 23.21
CA VAL A 935 31.61 0.64 22.30
C VAL A 935 32.80 0.08 21.50
N PHE A 936 32.79 0.33 20.17
CA PHE A 936 33.85 -0.09 19.26
C PHE A 936 34.26 1.05 18.31
N SER A 937 35.48 0.99 17.77
CA SER A 937 36.04 1.97 16.84
C SER A 937 36.51 1.35 15.50
N SER A 938 36.70 0.04 15.47
CA SER A 938 37.10 -0.72 14.31
C SER A 938 36.26 -2.01 14.18
N VAL A 939 35.98 -2.45 12.97
CA VAL A 939 35.26 -3.71 12.69
C VAL A 939 35.95 -4.94 13.30
N ASP A 940 37.26 -4.88 13.48
CA ASP A 940 38.06 -5.97 14.09
C ASP A 940 37.79 -6.15 15.60
N GLU A 941 37.12 -5.21 16.25
CA GLU A 941 36.70 -5.29 17.65
C GLU A 941 35.35 -6.01 17.85
N LEU A 942 34.64 -6.33 16.75
CA LEU A 942 33.39 -7.10 16.79
C LEU A 942 33.71 -8.58 17.02
N ASN A 943 33.27 -9.14 18.12
CA ASN A 943 33.55 -10.53 18.52
C ASN A 943 32.55 -11.52 17.86
#